data_28cf64c46b23e8331c78a95d3a9ceb5b
#
_entry.id   28cf64c46b23e8331c78a95d3a9ceb5b
#
_cell.length_a   1.000
_cell.length_b   1.000
_cell.length_c   1.000
_cell.angle_alpha   90.00
_cell.angle_beta   90.00
_cell.angle_gamma   90.00
#
_symmetry.space_group_name_H-M   'P 1'
#
loop_
_entity.id
_entity.type
_entity.pdbx_description
1 polymer ?
#
loop_
_entity_poly.entity_id
_entity_poly.type
_entity_poly.pdbx_seq_one_letter_code
_entity_poly.pdbx_strand_id
1 'polypeptide(L)'
;MNKNLEQSLSDGNRPQYRFMKYRIHKILLVCCSYDGYILEEDGHIESQINQEYLDLNMSNPPSFTRVSSTREALDLLGRDDSFDFILTMYNVGELDVFTFAKIVKERHPQIPVALLTSFSKDIYRRIEEQDRSGLDYIFGWHGNTDLIMAIIKLVEDKMNAEEDIVEGGVQAILLVEDSIRFYSTYLPELYKLILLQNTEFLKDALNEQQQILRKRARPKILLATNYEEAVELYDRYKKNMLGVISDVGFVLHRNDPPESEKRDAGIDLCRRIKEDNPLMPVLLQSSQTEFEAQARGLGAGFIAKNSKTLLSQLHEYIAKEFAFGDFLFKDPDTGAVIGRAKDLAQMQEMIATIPDKAFEYHTSQNHLSKWLYSRGLFPLAAAIRRGNKSQFATTEEHRQRIVNLIKDYRILLGQGVVARFDTETYSDAVAFARIGEGSLGGKARGLAFMNSMLLKHRQYDKHDNLRIMIPRSVVIATDYFDEFIRNNGLKYIISQEFSDEEILSEFVSSTIPVKLQRELKAYIKTVSTPLAVRSSSKLEDSHYQPFAGIYSTYMIPYVDNEDQMLRLLLKAVKSVYASVYFASSRAYLSSSQNLISEEKMAVIIQEVCGTEQNGLFFPTFSGVARSINYYPIGDEAPEDGVCNVAMGLGKLVVDGGRTLRFSPRYPQKVLQTSTPELALRDTQNEVLALSLQPEEFRTSIDDAVNLRRLDIAQIAELRNSRFVCSVWDRENERISDSPFDRGRKVITFNNILKYNTFPLAEIVTDILHMGAEEMRMPSGRRICCPSCGQII
;
A
#
# COMPACT_ATOMS: atom_id res chain seq x y z
N MET A 1 -7.17 11.68 -14.13
CA MET A 1 -6.15 11.75 -13.08
C MET A 1 -5.34 13.03 -13.22
N ASN A 2 -5.04 13.71 -12.14
CA ASN A 2 -4.50 15.08 -12.19
C ASN A 2 -2.99 15.02 -12.45
N LYS A 3 -2.49 15.52 -13.60
CA LYS A 3 -1.06 15.56 -13.99
C LYS A 3 -0.15 16.11 -12.86
N ASN A 4 -0.68 16.99 -12.00
CA ASN A 4 0.03 17.56 -10.86
C ASN A 4 0.18 16.57 -9.68
N LEU A 5 -0.76 15.64 -9.47
CA LEU A 5 -0.66 14.58 -8.48
C LEU A 5 0.32 13.51 -8.98
N GLU A 6 0.26 13.19 -10.27
CA GLU A 6 1.20 12.26 -10.92
C GLU A 6 2.62 12.78 -10.89
N GLN A 7 2.84 14.07 -11.14
CA GLN A 7 4.14 14.69 -11.07
C GLN A 7 4.68 14.75 -9.63
N SER A 8 3.81 15.07 -8.64
CA SER A 8 4.19 15.01 -7.21
C SER A 8 4.40 13.59 -6.71
N LEU A 9 3.77 12.60 -7.33
CA LEU A 9 3.90 11.18 -7.00
C LEU A 9 5.07 10.53 -7.76
N SER A 10 5.38 10.98 -8.98
CA SER A 10 6.59 10.59 -9.71
C SER A 10 7.84 11.19 -9.08
N ASP A 11 7.76 12.39 -8.54
CA ASP A 11 8.83 13.01 -7.73
C ASP A 11 8.96 12.34 -6.36
N GLY A 12 7.87 11.81 -5.78
CA GLY A 12 7.83 11.01 -4.54
C GLY A 12 8.00 9.50 -4.74
N ASN A 13 7.87 9.00 -5.97
CA ASN A 13 8.12 7.61 -6.36
C ASN A 13 9.55 7.45 -6.91
N ARG A 14 10.50 8.16 -6.31
CA ARG A 14 11.91 7.80 -6.47
C ARG A 14 12.06 6.37 -6.00
N PRO A 15 12.71 5.50 -6.75
CA PRO A 15 12.80 4.08 -6.43
C PRO A 15 13.45 3.93 -5.05
N GLN A 16 12.71 3.36 -4.12
CA GLN A 16 13.17 2.89 -2.83
C GLN A 16 13.85 3.96 -1.95
N TYR A 17 13.10 4.97 -1.50
CA TYR A 17 13.55 5.77 -0.37
C TYR A 17 13.76 4.83 0.83
N ARG A 18 15.00 4.60 1.22
CA ARG A 18 15.35 3.81 2.39
C ARG A 18 15.31 4.74 3.62
N PHE A 19 14.10 5.06 4.10
CA PHE A 19 13.98 5.72 5.41
C PHE A 19 14.72 4.92 6.48
N MET A 20 15.30 5.63 7.44
CA MET A 20 16.10 5.04 8.51
C MET A 20 17.23 4.19 7.95
N LYS A 21 18.07 4.79 7.10
CA LYS A 21 19.23 4.15 6.49
C LYS A 21 20.27 3.74 7.54
N TYR A 22 20.48 4.63 8.49
CA TYR A 22 21.40 4.42 9.60
C TYR A 22 20.64 3.93 10.82
N ARG A 23 20.97 2.74 11.30
CA ARG A 23 20.38 2.10 12.46
C ARG A 23 21.46 1.65 13.40
N ILE A 24 21.13 1.60 14.67
CA ILE A 24 21.99 1.08 15.71
C ILE A 24 21.72 -0.43 15.82
N HIS A 25 22.73 -1.23 15.49
CA HIS A 25 22.69 -2.70 15.58
C HIS A 25 23.55 -3.23 16.73
N LYS A 26 24.68 -2.53 17.04
CA LYS A 26 25.61 -2.99 18.04
C LYS A 26 26.04 -1.84 18.95
N ILE A 27 25.75 -2.01 20.23
CA ILE A 27 26.01 -1.00 21.25
C ILE A 27 27.15 -1.49 22.15
N LEU A 28 28.16 -0.64 22.36
CA LEU A 28 29.17 -0.84 23.38
C LEU A 28 28.71 -0.18 24.69
N LEU A 29 28.42 -0.98 25.72
CA LEU A 29 28.02 -0.54 27.04
C LEU A 29 29.25 -0.54 27.96
N VAL A 30 29.68 0.65 28.37
CA VAL A 30 30.83 0.82 29.28
C VAL A 30 30.29 1.12 30.67
N CYS A 31 30.36 0.15 31.59
CA CYS A 31 29.87 0.32 32.95
C CYS A 31 30.61 -0.59 33.93
N CYS A 32 30.86 -0.12 35.16
CA CYS A 32 31.44 -0.95 36.18
C CYS A 32 30.51 -2.12 36.56
N SER A 33 31.02 -3.13 37.29
CA SER A 33 30.23 -4.31 37.65
C SER A 33 29.01 -3.98 38.49
N TYR A 34 29.08 -2.96 39.36
CA TYR A 34 27.96 -2.52 40.18
C TYR A 34 26.89 -1.80 39.35
N ASP A 35 27.28 -0.86 38.51
CA ASP A 35 26.34 -0.15 37.64
C ASP A 35 25.65 -1.12 36.67
N GLY A 36 26.41 -2.11 36.17
CA GLY A 36 25.84 -3.16 35.31
C GLY A 36 24.82 -4.02 36.06
N TYR A 37 25.05 -4.32 37.31
CA TYR A 37 24.09 -5.03 38.16
C TYR A 37 22.81 -4.22 38.36
N ILE A 38 22.91 -2.91 38.63
CA ILE A 38 21.76 -2.01 38.73
C ILE A 38 20.97 -1.93 37.42
N LEU A 39 21.66 -1.86 36.30
CA LEU A 39 21.02 -1.83 34.98
C LEU A 39 20.27 -3.14 34.64
N GLU A 40 20.66 -4.24 35.27
CA GLU A 40 20.09 -5.58 35.11
C GLU A 40 19.18 -6.02 36.26
N GLU A 41 18.89 -5.12 37.24
CA GLU A 41 18.10 -5.43 38.45
C GLU A 41 16.70 -5.98 38.10
N ASP A 42 16.06 -5.45 37.08
CA ASP A 42 14.74 -5.86 36.57
C ASP A 42 14.80 -6.95 35.49
N GLY A 43 16.00 -7.48 35.17
CA GLY A 43 16.25 -8.45 34.12
C GLY A 43 17.33 -8.00 33.11
N HIS A 44 17.73 -8.89 32.22
CA HIS A 44 18.73 -8.53 31.21
C HIS A 44 18.22 -7.42 30.30
N ILE A 45 18.96 -6.30 30.18
CA ILE A 45 18.64 -5.14 29.32
C ILE A 45 18.24 -5.59 27.91
N GLU A 46 18.98 -6.52 27.32
CA GLU A 46 18.66 -7.05 26.00
C GLU A 46 17.28 -7.69 25.95
N SER A 47 16.91 -8.44 26.96
CA SER A 47 15.59 -9.10 27.01
C SER A 47 14.47 -8.09 27.11
N GLN A 48 14.65 -7.05 27.92
CA GLN A 48 13.66 -5.98 28.09
C GLN A 48 13.53 -5.15 26.80
N ILE A 49 14.64 -4.76 26.18
CA ILE A 49 14.62 -4.03 24.90
C ILE A 49 14.02 -4.91 23.79
N ASN A 50 14.33 -6.20 23.75
CA ASN A 50 13.71 -7.13 22.81
C ASN A 50 12.19 -7.19 23.01
N GLN A 51 11.72 -7.23 24.25
CA GLN A 51 10.29 -7.23 24.55
C GLN A 51 9.63 -5.91 24.11
N GLU A 52 10.22 -4.77 24.44
CA GLU A 52 9.77 -3.45 23.97
C GLU A 52 9.69 -3.36 22.42
N TYR A 53 10.70 -3.90 21.73
CA TYR A 53 10.68 -3.96 20.26
C TYR A 53 9.53 -4.83 19.75
N LEU A 54 9.21 -5.94 20.43
CA LEU A 54 8.06 -6.79 20.08
C LEU A 54 6.74 -6.08 20.36
N ASP A 55 6.58 -5.47 21.52
CA ASP A 55 5.35 -4.79 21.94
C ASP A 55 5.02 -3.58 21.04
N LEU A 56 6.06 -2.89 20.58
CA LEU A 56 5.94 -1.77 19.63
C LEU A 56 6.02 -2.22 18.16
N ASN A 57 5.97 -3.53 17.92
CA ASN A 57 6.02 -4.11 16.57
C ASN A 57 7.21 -3.61 15.74
N MET A 58 8.36 -3.41 16.37
CA MET A 58 9.63 -3.05 15.73
C MET A 58 10.45 -4.28 15.37
N SER A 59 11.36 -4.15 14.40
CA SER A 59 12.24 -5.23 13.94
C SER A 59 13.70 -4.92 14.23
N ASN A 60 14.51 -5.97 14.45
CA ASN A 60 15.96 -5.90 14.64
C ASN A 60 16.38 -5.06 15.86
N PRO A 61 16.14 -5.54 17.08
CA PRO A 61 16.67 -4.91 18.29
C PRO A 61 18.20 -4.92 18.27
N PRO A 62 18.86 -3.89 18.87
CA PRO A 62 20.32 -3.85 18.96
C PRO A 62 20.86 -4.88 19.95
N SER A 63 22.06 -5.37 19.68
CA SER A 63 22.83 -6.21 20.61
C SER A 63 23.74 -5.36 21.48
N PHE A 64 24.00 -5.81 22.72
CA PHE A 64 24.84 -5.10 23.67
C PHE A 64 26.12 -5.90 23.91
N THR A 65 27.26 -5.20 23.84
CA THR A 65 28.55 -5.73 24.30
C THR A 65 28.99 -4.93 25.50
N ARG A 66 29.07 -5.58 26.66
CA ARG A 66 29.43 -4.92 27.92
C ARG A 66 30.90 -5.04 28.17
N VAL A 67 31.53 -3.92 28.61
CA VAL A 67 32.91 -3.85 29.12
C VAL A 67 32.95 -3.14 30.47
N SER A 68 33.91 -3.50 31.31
CA SER A 68 33.96 -3.03 32.69
C SER A 68 34.76 -1.73 32.89
N SER A 69 35.54 -1.32 31.87
CA SER A 69 36.37 -0.12 31.97
C SER A 69 36.57 0.56 30.63
N THR A 70 36.88 1.85 30.66
CA THR A 70 37.25 2.67 29.51
C THR A 70 38.44 2.12 28.73
N ARG A 71 39.42 1.49 29.43
CA ARG A 71 40.60 0.88 28.79
C ARG A 71 40.19 -0.33 27.97
N GLU A 72 39.39 -1.22 28.55
CA GLU A 72 38.81 -2.39 27.83
C GLU A 72 38.00 -1.96 26.62
N ALA A 73 37.21 -0.88 26.76
CA ALA A 73 36.46 -0.29 25.65
C ALA A 73 37.36 0.18 24.51
N LEU A 74 38.47 0.92 24.82
CA LEU A 74 39.42 1.38 23.80
C LEU A 74 40.14 0.23 23.11
N ASP A 75 40.52 -0.80 23.86
CA ASP A 75 41.16 -2.01 23.32
C ASP A 75 40.20 -2.79 22.39
N LEU A 76 38.93 -2.85 22.75
CA LEU A 76 37.93 -3.51 21.93
C LEU A 76 37.62 -2.71 20.65
N LEU A 77 37.45 -1.38 20.75
CA LEU A 77 37.25 -0.50 19.58
C LEU A 77 38.45 -0.54 18.61
N GLY A 78 39.66 -0.77 19.14
CA GLY A 78 40.85 -0.96 18.29
C GLY A 78 40.90 -2.29 17.52
N ARG A 79 40.01 -3.26 17.86
CA ARG A 79 39.97 -4.60 17.23
C ARG A 79 38.67 -4.86 16.46
N ASP A 80 37.60 -4.14 16.77
CA ASP A 80 36.26 -4.34 16.22
C ASP A 80 35.59 -2.98 15.92
N ASP A 81 35.53 -2.66 14.64
CA ASP A 81 34.94 -1.43 14.12
C ASP A 81 33.42 -1.54 13.91
N SER A 82 32.78 -2.62 14.37
CA SER A 82 31.35 -2.90 14.10
C SER A 82 30.37 -2.22 15.07
N PHE A 83 30.86 -1.41 16.02
CA PHE A 83 30.02 -0.70 16.97
C PHE A 83 29.42 0.56 16.34
N ASP A 84 28.10 0.71 16.46
CA ASP A 84 27.35 1.85 15.93
C ASP A 84 27.15 2.96 16.97
N PHE A 85 27.22 2.61 18.27
CA PHE A 85 26.91 3.52 19.37
C PHE A 85 27.61 3.10 20.66
N ILE A 86 28.07 4.08 21.44
CA ILE A 86 28.66 3.87 22.78
C ILE A 86 27.76 4.49 23.83
N LEU A 87 27.30 3.66 24.78
CA LEU A 87 26.61 4.08 25.98
C LEU A 87 27.53 3.86 27.17
N THR A 88 27.90 4.94 27.87
CA THR A 88 28.85 4.87 29.01
C THR A 88 28.24 5.39 30.29
N MET A 89 28.58 4.75 31.41
CA MET A 89 28.27 5.25 32.74
C MET A 89 29.31 6.25 33.21
N TYR A 90 28.99 6.99 34.27
CA TYR A 90 29.89 8.02 34.83
C TYR A 90 31.16 7.44 35.48
N ASN A 91 31.02 6.34 36.23
CA ASN A 91 32.14 5.68 36.94
C ASN A 91 32.66 4.49 36.11
N VAL A 92 33.68 4.68 35.30
CA VAL A 92 34.10 3.66 34.27
C VAL A 92 35.61 3.29 34.39
N GLY A 93 36.22 3.51 35.55
CA GLY A 93 37.57 3.02 35.82
C GLY A 93 38.63 4.14 35.88
N GLU A 94 39.87 3.82 35.46
CA GLU A 94 41.04 4.70 35.62
C GLU A 94 41.00 5.95 34.76
N LEU A 95 40.49 5.85 33.55
CA LEU A 95 40.32 6.96 32.63
C LEU A 95 38.91 7.54 32.78
N ASP A 96 38.82 8.83 33.07
CA ASP A 96 37.50 9.50 33.21
C ASP A 96 36.71 9.48 31.88
N VAL A 97 35.38 9.55 31.99
CA VAL A 97 34.46 9.42 30.86
C VAL A 97 34.63 10.54 29.83
N PHE A 98 35.01 11.75 30.22
CA PHE A 98 35.17 12.89 29.30
C PHE A 98 36.42 12.74 28.45
N THR A 99 37.55 12.34 29.07
CA THR A 99 38.80 12.02 28.37
C THR A 99 38.59 10.80 27.45
N PHE A 100 37.89 9.75 27.92
CA PHE A 100 37.52 8.59 27.10
C PHE A 100 36.74 9.02 25.86
N ALA A 101 35.67 9.81 26.02
CA ALA A 101 34.81 10.26 24.92
C ALA A 101 35.61 11.07 23.86
N LYS A 102 36.53 11.91 24.30
CA LYS A 102 37.41 12.66 23.37
C LYS A 102 38.32 11.74 22.55
N ILE A 103 38.97 10.76 23.21
CA ILE A 103 39.79 9.78 22.50
C ILE A 103 38.95 8.99 21.49
N VAL A 104 37.72 8.63 21.85
CA VAL A 104 36.79 7.97 20.92
C VAL A 104 36.50 8.88 19.72
N LYS A 105 36.17 10.14 19.95
CA LYS A 105 35.89 11.09 18.86
C LYS A 105 37.07 11.37 17.97
N GLU A 106 38.28 11.36 18.50
CA GLU A 106 39.53 11.50 17.71
C GLU A 106 39.76 10.29 16.79
N ARG A 107 39.49 9.06 17.28
CA ARG A 107 39.74 7.82 16.53
C ARG A 107 38.56 7.36 15.68
N HIS A 108 37.36 7.56 16.18
CA HIS A 108 36.09 7.10 15.59
C HIS A 108 35.03 8.22 15.62
N PRO A 109 35.23 9.33 14.86
CA PRO A 109 34.38 10.53 14.93
C PRO A 109 32.90 10.23 14.56
N GLN A 110 32.66 9.17 13.81
CA GLN A 110 31.32 8.75 13.37
C GLN A 110 30.50 8.04 14.46
N ILE A 111 31.15 7.50 15.52
CA ILE A 111 30.43 6.75 16.57
C ILE A 111 29.89 7.75 17.60
N PRO A 112 28.56 7.83 17.78
CA PRO A 112 27.98 8.64 18.85
C PRO A 112 28.32 8.10 20.22
N VAL A 113 28.53 9.01 21.19
CA VAL A 113 28.83 8.67 22.59
C VAL A 113 27.82 9.34 23.50
N ALA A 114 27.06 8.55 24.27
CA ALA A 114 26.14 9.06 25.29
C ALA A 114 26.56 8.65 26.70
N LEU A 115 26.50 9.61 27.60
CA LEU A 115 26.75 9.40 29.03
C LEU A 115 25.42 9.16 29.76
N LEU A 116 25.34 8.07 30.51
CA LEU A 116 24.23 7.76 31.41
C LEU A 116 24.70 7.95 32.84
N THR A 117 24.01 8.80 33.61
CA THR A 117 24.43 9.18 34.95
C THR A 117 23.28 9.06 35.96
N SER A 118 23.60 8.82 37.21
CA SER A 118 22.60 8.85 38.30
C SER A 118 22.15 10.27 38.64
N PHE A 119 20.90 10.40 39.15
CA PHE A 119 20.35 11.70 39.57
C PHE A 119 20.97 12.17 40.88
N SER A 120 22.16 12.78 40.85
CA SER A 120 22.78 13.45 41.99
C SER A 120 23.15 14.88 41.64
N LYS A 121 22.74 15.86 42.43
CA LYS A 121 23.12 17.27 42.24
C LYS A 121 24.64 17.45 42.16
N ASP A 122 25.36 16.68 42.97
CA ASP A 122 26.83 16.75 43.01
C ASP A 122 27.47 16.23 41.73
N ILE A 123 26.89 15.18 41.13
CA ILE A 123 27.36 14.66 39.83
C ILE A 123 27.09 15.65 38.71
N TYR A 124 25.91 16.25 38.67
CA TYR A 124 25.60 17.28 37.67
C TYR A 124 26.57 18.46 37.74
N ARG A 125 26.83 18.99 38.91
CA ARG A 125 27.79 20.07 39.10
C ARG A 125 29.18 19.70 38.60
N ARG A 126 29.63 18.47 38.87
CA ARG A 126 30.92 17.98 38.36
C ARG A 126 30.92 17.81 36.84
N ILE A 127 29.81 17.40 36.22
CA ILE A 127 29.68 17.30 34.77
C ILE A 127 29.74 18.70 34.13
N GLU A 128 29.12 19.69 34.73
CA GLU A 128 29.11 21.06 34.27
C GLU A 128 30.52 21.71 34.27
N GLU A 129 31.37 21.31 35.20
CA GLU A 129 32.76 21.78 35.30
C GLU A 129 33.72 21.11 34.31
N GLN A 130 33.31 20.08 33.58
CA GLN A 130 34.11 19.29 32.65
C GLN A 130 33.89 19.71 31.19
N ASP A 131 34.92 19.45 30.37
CA ASP A 131 34.81 19.61 28.92
C ASP A 131 34.02 18.45 28.30
N ARG A 132 32.80 18.75 27.86
CA ARG A 132 31.81 17.79 27.29
C ARG A 132 31.93 17.61 25.80
N SER A 133 32.96 18.18 25.13
CA SER A 133 33.06 18.18 23.66
C SER A 133 33.10 16.80 23.00
N GLY A 134 33.49 15.76 23.75
CA GLY A 134 33.50 14.37 23.26
C GLY A 134 32.14 13.63 23.39
N LEU A 135 31.22 14.20 24.15
CA LEU A 135 29.90 13.57 24.37
C LEU A 135 28.86 14.19 23.46
N ASP A 136 28.05 13.33 22.80
CA ASP A 136 26.90 13.77 21.98
C ASP A 136 25.68 14.05 22.84
N TYR A 137 25.47 13.24 23.91
CA TYR A 137 24.35 13.37 24.81
C TYR A 137 24.71 12.95 26.23
N ILE A 138 23.97 13.51 27.19
CA ILE A 138 24.05 13.16 28.62
C ILE A 138 22.64 12.88 29.11
N PHE A 139 22.39 11.75 29.75
CA PHE A 139 21.07 11.35 30.26
C PHE A 139 21.12 10.99 31.73
N GLY A 140 20.01 11.26 32.42
CA GLY A 140 19.79 10.85 33.79
C GLY A 140 19.05 9.53 33.92
N TRP A 141 19.67 8.52 34.53
CA TRP A 141 19.08 7.22 34.74
C TRP A 141 18.07 7.21 35.89
N HIS A 142 16.87 6.71 35.64
CA HIS A 142 15.76 6.62 36.59
C HIS A 142 15.33 5.16 36.88
N GLY A 143 16.10 4.17 36.48
CA GLY A 143 15.72 2.76 36.61
C GLY A 143 14.75 2.25 35.57
N ASN A 144 14.57 2.97 34.45
CA ASN A 144 13.63 2.59 33.40
C ASN A 144 14.35 2.35 32.06
N THR A 145 14.20 1.15 31.48
CA THR A 145 14.75 0.75 30.18
C THR A 145 14.15 1.50 29.00
N ASP A 146 12.94 2.07 29.14
CA ASP A 146 12.33 2.94 28.12
C ASP A 146 13.26 4.11 27.73
N LEU A 147 14.08 4.58 28.68
CA LEU A 147 15.06 5.62 28.42
C LEU A 147 16.15 5.15 27.46
N ILE A 148 16.64 3.92 27.60
CA ILE A 148 17.67 3.38 26.68
C ILE A 148 17.11 3.28 25.27
N MET A 149 15.87 2.81 25.13
CA MET A 149 15.19 2.79 23.83
C MET A 149 15.04 4.21 23.25
N ALA A 150 14.64 5.18 24.08
CA ALA A 150 14.50 6.57 23.65
C ALA A 150 15.85 7.18 23.20
N ILE A 151 16.96 6.87 23.90
CA ILE A 151 18.31 7.28 23.52
C ILE A 151 18.69 6.70 22.17
N ILE A 152 18.48 5.39 21.96
CA ILE A 152 18.77 4.74 20.69
C ILE A 152 17.98 5.42 19.56
N LYS A 153 16.69 5.66 19.75
CA LYS A 153 15.84 6.32 18.73
C LYS A 153 16.22 7.78 18.49
N LEU A 154 16.64 8.52 19.50
CA LEU A 154 17.12 9.90 19.35
C LEU A 154 18.41 9.95 18.52
N VAL A 155 19.35 9.06 18.78
CA VAL A 155 20.60 8.96 18.00
C VAL A 155 20.30 8.56 16.55
N GLU A 156 19.44 7.56 16.34
CA GLU A 156 18.99 7.18 15.00
C GLU A 156 18.30 8.35 14.27
N ASP A 157 17.46 9.13 14.97
CA ASP A 157 16.76 10.28 14.39
C ASP A 157 17.74 11.36 13.95
N LYS A 158 18.77 11.66 14.75
CA LYS A 158 19.82 12.61 14.39
C LYS A 158 20.63 12.15 13.18
N MET A 159 21.02 10.87 13.15
CA MET A 159 21.79 10.28 12.04
C MET A 159 21.06 10.33 10.70
N ASN A 160 19.72 10.20 10.72
CA ASN A 160 18.90 10.15 9.52
C ASN A 160 18.15 11.48 9.23
N ALA A 161 18.29 12.52 10.05
CA ALA A 161 17.50 13.74 9.96
C ALA A 161 17.56 14.40 8.58
N GLU A 162 18.75 14.52 8.00
CA GLU A 162 18.93 15.19 6.71
C GLU A 162 18.25 14.44 5.57
N GLU A 163 18.54 13.14 5.43
CA GLU A 163 17.99 12.32 4.37
C GLU A 163 16.46 12.13 4.54
N ASP A 164 16.01 11.81 5.76
CA ASP A 164 14.61 11.48 6.01
C ASP A 164 13.70 12.73 5.98
N ILE A 165 14.13 13.85 6.60
CA ILE A 165 13.29 15.05 6.73
C ILE A 165 13.35 15.90 5.45
N VAL A 166 14.55 16.26 4.98
CA VAL A 166 14.69 17.19 3.86
C VAL A 166 14.36 16.53 2.53
N GLU A 167 14.92 15.36 2.29
CA GLU A 167 14.74 14.66 1.02
C GLU A 167 13.49 13.77 1.04
N GLY A 168 13.25 13.06 2.14
CA GLY A 168 12.13 12.10 2.31
C GLY A 168 10.81 12.74 2.68
N GLY A 169 10.81 13.97 3.21
CA GLY A 169 9.59 14.67 3.65
C GLY A 169 9.04 14.19 4.98
N VAL A 170 9.81 13.37 5.73
CA VAL A 170 9.42 12.90 7.07
C VAL A 170 9.27 14.10 8.00
N GLN A 171 8.27 14.04 8.85
CA GLN A 171 7.99 15.13 9.78
C GLN A 171 8.91 15.09 10.99
N ALA A 172 9.16 16.28 11.61
CA ALA A 172 9.97 16.44 12.80
C ALA A 172 9.20 17.11 13.95
N ILE A 173 9.57 16.77 15.17
CA ILE A 173 9.17 17.47 16.39
C ILE A 173 10.45 18.02 17.01
N LEU A 174 10.50 19.33 17.25
CA LEU A 174 11.60 19.96 17.92
C LEU A 174 11.31 20.00 19.44
N LEU A 175 12.17 19.39 20.23
CA LEU A 175 12.17 19.46 21.68
C LEU A 175 13.33 20.37 22.12
N VAL A 176 13.03 21.49 22.81
CA VAL A 176 14.02 22.41 23.34
C VAL A 176 13.98 22.33 24.87
N GLU A 177 15.02 21.76 25.44
CA GLU A 177 15.13 21.55 26.90
C GLU A 177 16.60 21.37 27.27
N ASP A 178 17.13 22.20 28.15
CA ASP A 178 18.53 22.14 28.62
C ASP A 178 18.71 21.29 29.87
N SER A 179 17.62 21.05 30.61
CA SER A 179 17.65 20.23 31.82
C SER A 179 17.69 18.74 31.50
N ILE A 180 18.83 18.12 31.84
CA ILE A 180 19.04 16.66 31.68
C ILE A 180 17.90 15.88 32.33
N ARG A 181 17.39 16.31 33.46
CA ARG A 181 16.28 15.68 34.17
C ARG A 181 15.02 15.67 33.34
N PHE A 182 14.63 16.78 32.75
CA PHE A 182 13.36 16.90 32.07
C PHE A 182 13.38 16.21 30.71
N TYR A 183 14.41 16.40 29.88
CA TYR A 183 14.41 15.69 28.59
C TYR A 183 14.60 14.18 28.76
N SER A 184 15.32 13.69 29.80
CA SER A 184 15.40 12.25 30.09
C SER A 184 14.05 11.66 30.54
N THR A 185 13.14 12.49 31.08
CA THR A 185 11.78 12.09 31.43
C THR A 185 10.83 12.17 30.24
N TYR A 186 10.96 13.19 29.39
CA TYR A 186 10.04 13.42 28.27
C TYR A 186 10.29 12.51 27.09
N LEU A 187 11.55 12.25 26.73
CA LEU A 187 11.90 11.47 25.54
C LEU A 187 11.28 10.06 25.51
N PRO A 188 11.32 9.26 26.60
CA PRO A 188 10.66 7.96 26.63
C PRO A 188 9.18 8.04 26.30
N GLU A 189 8.47 8.98 26.92
CA GLU A 189 7.04 9.17 26.72
C GLU A 189 6.71 9.66 25.30
N LEU A 190 7.51 10.58 24.77
CA LEU A 190 7.35 11.07 23.39
C LEU A 190 7.56 9.96 22.36
N TYR A 191 8.62 9.14 22.51
CA TYR A 191 8.86 8.01 21.61
C TYR A 191 7.78 6.95 21.73
N LYS A 192 7.34 6.62 22.92
CA LYS A 192 6.24 5.69 23.16
C LYS A 192 4.96 6.17 22.46
N LEU A 193 4.61 7.43 22.59
CA LEU A 193 3.46 8.03 21.94
C LEU A 193 3.58 7.94 20.39
N ILE A 194 4.72 8.35 19.82
CA ILE A 194 4.95 8.31 18.38
C ILE A 194 4.89 6.88 17.85
N LEU A 195 5.50 5.92 18.54
CA LEU A 195 5.55 4.53 18.10
C LEU A 195 4.18 3.85 18.20
N LEU A 196 3.41 4.11 19.25
CA LEU A 196 2.03 3.63 19.38
C LEU A 196 1.14 4.21 18.28
N GLN A 197 1.22 5.51 18.03
CA GLN A 197 0.47 6.16 16.95
C GLN A 197 0.86 5.60 15.58
N ASN A 198 2.14 5.37 15.36
CA ASN A 198 2.61 4.78 14.11
C ASN A 198 2.04 3.36 13.92
N THR A 199 1.90 2.58 15.00
CA THR A 199 1.28 1.24 14.95
C THR A 199 -0.18 1.30 14.54
N GLU A 200 -0.96 2.27 15.02
CA GLU A 200 -2.34 2.50 14.56
C GLU A 200 -2.40 2.81 13.06
N PHE A 201 -1.48 3.63 12.55
CA PHE A 201 -1.43 3.98 11.12
C PHE A 201 -1.01 2.80 10.22
N LEU A 202 -0.40 1.74 10.77
CA LEU A 202 -0.08 0.53 10.02
C LEU A 202 -1.33 -0.26 9.61
N LYS A 203 -2.44 -0.10 10.32
CA LYS A 203 -3.71 -0.75 9.99
C LYS A 203 -4.23 -0.33 8.61
N ASP A 204 -3.91 0.88 8.17
CA ASP A 204 -4.27 1.39 6.83
C ASP A 204 -3.33 0.93 5.72
N ALA A 205 -2.28 0.18 6.03
CA ALA A 205 -1.33 -0.30 5.03
C ALA A 205 -1.85 -1.59 4.37
N LEU A 206 -1.84 -1.61 3.05
CA LEU A 206 -2.42 -2.68 2.25
C LEU A 206 -1.57 -3.96 2.24
N ASN A 207 -0.27 -3.85 2.52
CA ASN A 207 0.65 -4.99 2.59
C ASN A 207 1.83 -4.74 3.55
N GLU A 208 2.60 -5.79 3.82
CA GLU A 208 3.76 -5.77 4.71
C GLU A 208 4.84 -4.76 4.26
N GLN A 209 5.06 -4.60 2.96
CA GLN A 209 6.03 -3.64 2.44
C GLN A 209 5.63 -2.19 2.75
N GLN A 210 4.36 -1.83 2.59
CA GLN A 210 3.83 -0.52 2.98
C GLN A 210 3.90 -0.34 4.50
N GLN A 211 3.67 -1.39 5.28
CA GLN A 211 3.85 -1.34 6.74
C GLN A 211 5.29 -1.00 7.12
N ILE A 212 6.28 -1.67 6.52
CA ILE A 212 7.69 -1.41 6.77
C ILE A 212 8.06 0.03 6.40
N LEU A 213 7.60 0.54 5.26
CA LEU A 213 7.84 1.92 4.85
C LEU A 213 7.24 2.93 5.83
N ARG A 214 6.00 2.74 6.27
CA ARG A 214 5.35 3.61 7.26
C ARG A 214 6.05 3.56 8.62
N LYS A 215 6.46 2.38 9.09
CA LYS A 215 7.26 2.24 10.33
C LYS A 215 8.52 3.10 10.31
N ARG A 216 9.21 3.15 9.18
CA ARG A 216 10.45 3.92 9.00
C ARG A 216 10.21 5.41 8.80
N ALA A 217 9.08 5.80 8.22
CA ALA A 217 8.69 7.19 7.98
C ALA A 217 8.03 7.88 9.19
N ARG A 218 8.22 7.34 10.41
CA ARG A 218 7.71 7.97 11.64
C ARG A 218 8.30 9.35 11.87
N PRO A 219 7.58 10.28 12.52
CA PRO A 219 8.14 11.55 12.92
C PRO A 219 9.43 11.41 13.70
N LYS A 220 10.39 12.30 13.41
CA LYS A 220 11.69 12.38 14.10
C LYS A 220 11.61 13.34 15.28
N ILE A 221 12.29 13.02 16.37
CA ILE A 221 12.50 13.96 17.47
C ILE A 221 13.89 14.59 17.33
N LEU A 222 13.94 15.91 17.33
CA LEU A 222 15.17 16.70 17.33
C LEU A 222 15.28 17.40 18.69
N LEU A 223 16.33 17.09 19.44
CA LEU A 223 16.60 17.70 20.74
C LEU A 223 17.59 18.87 20.57
N ALA A 224 17.20 20.03 21.08
CA ALA A 224 18.08 21.19 21.24
C ALA A 224 18.22 21.53 22.73
N THR A 225 19.39 21.89 23.15
CA THR A 225 19.70 22.23 24.55
C THR A 225 20.03 23.72 24.76
N ASN A 226 19.97 24.54 23.72
CA ASN A 226 20.22 25.98 23.74
C ASN A 226 19.45 26.67 22.61
N TYR A 227 19.38 28.02 22.66
CA TYR A 227 18.63 28.83 21.70
C TYR A 227 19.20 28.75 20.28
N GLU A 228 20.54 28.84 20.16
CA GLU A 228 21.20 28.80 18.86
C GLU A 228 20.93 27.50 18.11
N GLU A 229 21.05 26.36 18.77
CA GLU A 229 20.74 25.04 18.21
C GLU A 229 19.26 24.91 17.87
N ALA A 230 18.38 25.43 18.74
CA ALA A 230 16.93 25.40 18.49
C ALA A 230 16.55 26.19 17.22
N VAL A 231 17.15 27.36 17.02
CA VAL A 231 16.94 28.19 15.83
C VAL A 231 17.52 27.52 14.59
N GLU A 232 18.71 26.95 14.67
CA GLU A 232 19.35 26.24 13.55
C GLU A 232 18.48 25.05 13.09
N LEU A 233 18.04 24.20 14.01
CA LEU A 233 17.21 23.05 13.72
C LEU A 233 15.83 23.47 13.16
N TYR A 234 15.23 24.54 13.74
CA TYR A 234 13.96 25.05 13.22
C TYR A 234 14.11 25.57 11.80
N ASP A 235 15.06 26.46 11.54
CA ASP A 235 15.24 27.07 10.21
C ASP A 235 15.56 26.03 9.14
N ARG A 236 16.32 24.99 9.49
CA ARG A 236 16.68 23.89 8.60
C ARG A 236 15.48 23.00 8.26
N TYR A 237 14.63 22.65 9.24
CA TYR A 237 13.59 21.64 9.10
C TYR A 237 12.16 22.19 9.14
N LYS A 238 11.96 23.52 9.23
CA LYS A 238 10.63 24.16 9.41
C LYS A 238 9.58 23.78 8.39
N LYS A 239 9.95 23.39 7.15
CA LYS A 239 9.02 22.95 6.12
C LYS A 239 8.31 21.66 6.48
N ASN A 240 8.97 20.80 7.26
CA ASN A 240 8.49 19.48 7.66
C ASN A 240 8.33 19.37 9.19
N MET A 241 8.18 20.50 9.90
CA MET A 241 7.99 20.54 11.34
C MET A 241 6.51 20.34 11.70
N LEU A 242 6.20 19.35 12.56
CA LEU A 242 4.86 19.12 13.12
C LEU A 242 4.56 20.11 14.25
N GLY A 243 5.55 20.36 15.09
CA GLY A 243 5.42 21.26 16.22
C GLY A 243 6.70 21.38 17.03
N VAL A 244 6.68 22.32 17.96
CA VAL A 244 7.79 22.63 18.86
C VAL A 244 7.33 22.51 20.30
N ILE A 245 8.10 21.80 21.11
CA ILE A 245 7.92 21.70 22.57
C ILE A 245 9.16 22.37 23.16
N SER A 246 8.98 23.46 23.93
CA SER A 246 10.12 24.23 24.43
C SER A 246 9.97 24.55 25.91
N ASP A 247 11.05 24.46 26.65
CA ASP A 247 11.16 25.17 27.91
C ASP A 247 11.05 26.68 27.66
N VAL A 248 10.76 27.44 28.69
CA VAL A 248 10.74 28.92 28.66
C VAL A 248 12.12 29.50 28.97
N GLY A 249 12.84 28.92 29.94
CA GLY A 249 14.17 29.38 30.33
C GLY A 249 15.27 28.41 29.88
N PHE A 250 16.28 28.87 29.13
CA PHE A 250 17.46 28.11 28.77
C PHE A 250 18.59 29.01 28.25
N VAL A 251 19.80 28.46 28.13
CA VAL A 251 21.00 29.22 27.72
C VAL A 251 20.91 29.60 26.23
N LEU A 252 21.57 30.72 25.86
CA LEU A 252 21.55 31.23 24.48
C LEU A 252 22.50 30.46 23.57
N HIS A 253 23.72 30.16 24.01
CA HIS A 253 24.75 29.51 23.21
C HIS A 253 25.20 28.20 23.84
N ARG A 254 25.72 27.30 23.04
CA ARG A 254 26.11 25.93 23.45
C ARG A 254 27.14 25.89 24.58
N ASN A 255 28.02 26.92 24.65
CA ASN A 255 29.09 26.96 25.65
C ASN A 255 28.81 27.92 26.82
N ASP A 256 27.63 28.49 26.87
CA ASP A 256 27.23 29.37 27.97
C ASP A 256 27.10 28.59 29.28
N PRO A 257 27.56 29.15 30.41
CA PRO A 257 27.37 28.51 31.71
C PRO A 257 25.86 28.49 32.07
N PRO A 258 25.37 27.46 32.79
CA PRO A 258 23.97 27.34 33.17
C PRO A 258 23.40 28.54 33.92
N GLU A 259 24.28 29.28 34.65
CA GLU A 259 23.90 30.50 35.37
C GLU A 259 23.53 31.67 34.44
N SER A 260 23.91 31.60 33.15
CA SER A 260 23.54 32.57 32.11
C SER A 260 22.20 32.29 31.43
N GLU A 261 21.39 31.40 32.00
CA GLU A 261 20.06 31.09 31.51
C GLU A 261 19.21 32.35 31.28
N LYS A 262 18.72 32.51 30.06
CA LYS A 262 17.75 33.55 29.73
C LYS A 262 16.35 33.09 30.08
N ARG A 263 15.72 33.73 31.06
CA ARG A 263 14.42 33.31 31.64
C ARG A 263 13.24 33.24 30.67
N ASP A 264 13.31 33.96 29.53
CA ASP A 264 12.27 34.09 28.53
C ASP A 264 12.73 33.69 27.12
N ALA A 265 13.80 32.89 27.01
CA ALA A 265 14.38 32.45 25.74
C ALA A 265 13.33 31.70 24.90
N GLY A 266 12.53 30.84 25.53
CA GLY A 266 11.45 30.12 24.86
C GLY A 266 10.30 30.99 24.38
N ILE A 267 10.03 32.11 25.04
CA ILE A 267 9.06 33.12 24.58
C ILE A 267 9.57 33.79 23.31
N ASP A 268 10.86 34.15 23.26
CA ASP A 268 11.48 34.77 22.09
C ASP A 268 11.54 33.78 20.91
N LEU A 269 11.87 32.52 21.20
CA LEU A 269 11.82 31.45 20.20
C LEU A 269 10.39 31.26 19.66
N CYS A 270 9.40 31.22 20.54
CA CYS A 270 7.99 31.12 20.15
C CYS A 270 7.55 32.28 19.25
N ARG A 271 7.92 33.52 19.62
CA ARG A 271 7.60 34.71 18.82
C ARG A 271 8.20 34.61 17.42
N ARG A 272 9.49 34.28 17.30
CA ARG A 272 10.17 34.05 16.02
C ARG A 272 9.46 33.01 15.16
N ILE A 273 9.10 31.87 15.77
CA ILE A 273 8.40 30.78 15.07
C ILE A 273 7.02 31.24 14.60
N LYS A 274 6.28 31.95 15.43
CA LYS A 274 4.94 32.44 15.10
C LYS A 274 4.94 33.58 14.07
N GLU A 275 5.99 34.37 14.01
CA GLU A 275 6.20 35.37 12.95
C GLU A 275 6.45 34.68 11.59
N ASP A 276 7.24 33.61 11.56
CA ASP A 276 7.51 32.82 10.34
C ASP A 276 6.29 31.96 9.94
N ASN A 277 5.66 31.31 10.89
CA ASN A 277 4.49 30.44 10.68
C ASN A 277 3.48 30.56 11.83
N PRO A 278 2.45 31.43 11.71
CA PRO A 278 1.45 31.63 12.74
C PRO A 278 0.70 30.36 13.16
N LEU A 279 0.59 29.38 12.26
CA LEU A 279 -0.12 28.11 12.46
C LEU A 279 0.76 27.01 13.04
N MET A 280 2.08 27.24 13.26
CA MET A 280 2.95 26.25 13.86
C MET A 280 2.52 25.97 15.30
N PRO A 281 2.21 24.73 15.67
CA PRO A 281 1.96 24.36 17.08
C PRO A 281 3.22 24.57 17.91
N VAL A 282 3.13 25.36 18.96
CA VAL A 282 4.23 25.57 19.94
C VAL A 282 3.65 25.32 21.32
N LEU A 283 4.29 24.41 22.07
CA LEU A 283 4.00 24.15 23.47
C LEU A 283 5.14 24.69 24.32
N LEU A 284 4.83 25.62 25.22
CA LEU A 284 5.78 26.15 26.17
C LEU A 284 5.60 25.46 27.53
N GLN A 285 6.70 25.20 28.19
CA GLN A 285 6.74 24.57 29.52
C GLN A 285 7.55 25.44 30.48
N SER A 286 7.07 25.63 31.69
CA SER A 286 7.83 26.36 32.72
C SER A 286 7.42 25.97 34.12
N SER A 287 8.33 26.11 35.06
CA SER A 287 8.04 26.07 36.52
C SER A 287 7.31 27.34 36.98
N GLN A 288 7.39 28.43 36.22
CA GLN A 288 6.86 29.76 36.51
C GLN A 288 5.58 29.99 35.72
N THR A 289 4.46 30.07 36.38
CA THR A 289 3.14 30.26 35.75
C THR A 289 2.89 31.66 35.20
N GLU A 290 3.75 32.64 35.52
CA GLU A 290 3.66 34.02 35.01
C GLU A 290 3.78 34.11 33.47
N PHE A 291 4.44 33.15 32.84
CA PHE A 291 4.59 33.10 31.39
C PHE A 291 3.35 32.55 30.64
N GLU A 292 2.37 31.99 31.36
CA GLU A 292 1.17 31.40 30.71
C GLU A 292 0.39 32.45 29.90
N ALA A 293 0.22 33.66 30.45
CA ALA A 293 -0.50 34.74 29.74
C ALA A 293 0.23 35.18 28.47
N GLN A 294 1.57 35.23 28.50
CA GLN A 294 2.39 35.58 27.31
C GLN A 294 2.34 34.47 26.27
N ALA A 295 2.44 33.20 26.69
CA ALA A 295 2.34 32.05 25.79
C ALA A 295 0.99 32.03 25.04
N ARG A 296 -0.11 32.20 25.77
CA ARG A 296 -1.45 32.27 25.20
C ARG A 296 -1.63 33.49 24.27
N GLY A 297 -1.05 34.62 24.62
CA GLY A 297 -1.05 35.82 23.76
C GLY A 297 -0.34 35.61 22.42
N LEU A 298 0.67 34.72 22.37
CA LEU A 298 1.37 34.31 21.16
C LEU A 298 0.65 33.16 20.41
N GLY A 299 -0.47 32.67 20.92
CA GLY A 299 -1.17 31.51 20.35
C GLY A 299 -0.41 30.18 20.58
N ALA A 300 0.38 30.08 21.65
CA ALA A 300 1.05 28.87 22.07
C ALA A 300 0.30 28.15 23.20
N GLY A 301 0.46 26.83 23.29
CA GLY A 301 0.06 26.07 24.46
C GLY A 301 1.01 26.33 25.64
N PHE A 302 0.55 26.10 26.86
CA PHE A 302 1.35 26.21 28.06
C PHE A 302 1.08 25.09 29.05
N ILE A 303 2.13 24.48 29.60
CA ILE A 303 2.05 23.45 30.65
C ILE A 303 3.03 23.82 31.78
N ALA A 304 2.52 23.80 33.02
CA ALA A 304 3.36 23.98 34.18
C ALA A 304 4.19 22.72 34.50
N LYS A 305 5.53 22.82 34.54
CA LYS A 305 6.44 21.70 34.84
C LYS A 305 6.19 21.03 36.22
N ASN A 306 5.58 21.78 37.16
CA ASN A 306 5.24 21.29 38.48
C ASN A 306 3.87 20.59 38.54
N SER A 307 3.17 20.46 37.42
CA SER A 307 1.86 19.81 37.35
C SER A 307 1.98 18.30 37.65
N LYS A 308 1.12 17.77 38.48
CA LYS A 308 1.04 16.31 38.73
C LYS A 308 0.56 15.52 37.51
N THR A 309 -0.04 16.21 36.53
CA THR A 309 -0.57 15.64 35.30
C THR A 309 0.21 16.07 34.06
N LEU A 310 1.46 16.48 34.24
CA LEU A 310 2.35 17.00 33.21
C LEU A 310 2.38 16.11 31.96
N LEU A 311 2.67 14.82 32.12
CA LEU A 311 2.79 13.86 31.01
C LEU A 311 1.43 13.64 30.31
N SER A 312 0.34 13.59 31.07
CA SER A 312 -1.01 13.46 30.48
C SER A 312 -1.40 14.70 29.66
N GLN A 313 -1.05 15.90 30.15
CA GLN A 313 -1.29 17.15 29.44
C GLN A 313 -0.43 17.25 28.18
N LEU A 314 0.82 16.78 28.24
CA LEU A 314 1.72 16.69 27.10
C LEU A 314 1.16 15.76 26.03
N HIS A 315 0.69 14.56 26.41
CA HIS A 315 0.06 13.60 25.51
C HIS A 315 -1.21 14.19 24.86
N GLU A 316 -2.07 14.83 25.63
CA GLU A 316 -3.29 15.45 25.12
C GLU A 316 -2.98 16.57 24.11
N TYR A 317 -2.00 17.42 24.42
CA TYR A 317 -1.59 18.50 23.50
C TYR A 317 -1.04 17.93 22.19
N ILE A 318 -0.15 16.95 22.25
CA ILE A 318 0.46 16.34 21.05
C ILE A 318 -0.62 15.64 20.22
N ALA A 319 -1.50 14.86 20.84
CA ALA A 319 -2.58 14.18 20.12
C ALA A 319 -3.48 15.16 19.37
N LYS A 320 -3.78 16.30 19.98
CA LYS A 320 -4.69 17.30 19.44
C LYS A 320 -4.02 18.25 18.44
N GLU A 321 -2.89 18.85 18.80
CA GLU A 321 -2.27 19.92 18.02
C GLU A 321 -1.27 19.41 16.96
N PHE A 322 -0.66 18.24 17.17
CA PHE A 322 0.23 17.59 16.17
C PHE A 322 -0.52 16.63 15.26
N ALA A 323 -1.86 16.64 15.36
CA ALA A 323 -2.75 15.86 14.51
C ALA A 323 -2.54 14.33 14.57
N PHE A 324 -2.14 13.81 15.73
CA PHE A 324 -2.17 12.39 16.03
C PHE A 324 -3.62 11.98 16.41
N GLY A 325 -4.00 10.74 16.13
CA GLY A 325 -5.37 10.28 16.37
C GLY A 325 -6.36 10.59 15.24
N ASP A 326 -7.66 10.40 15.48
CA ASP A 326 -8.73 10.63 14.51
C ASP A 326 -8.84 12.11 14.13
N PHE A 327 -9.19 12.39 12.86
CA PHE A 327 -9.53 13.75 12.45
C PHE A 327 -10.92 14.13 12.98
N LEU A 328 -11.00 15.21 13.72
CA LEU A 328 -12.26 15.74 14.26
C LEU A 328 -12.72 16.93 13.44
N PHE A 329 -13.82 16.76 12.71
CA PHE A 329 -14.50 17.88 12.06
C PHE A 329 -15.28 18.68 13.10
N LYS A 330 -14.99 19.98 13.20
CA LYS A 330 -15.60 20.88 14.16
C LYS A 330 -16.39 21.97 13.47
N ASP A 331 -17.50 22.32 14.07
CA ASP A 331 -18.22 23.53 13.74
C ASP A 331 -17.42 24.75 14.21
N PRO A 332 -17.08 25.71 13.33
CA PRO A 332 -16.22 26.84 13.70
C PRO A 332 -16.89 27.83 14.68
N ASP A 333 -18.22 27.90 14.72
CA ASP A 333 -18.96 28.82 15.55
C ASP A 333 -19.14 28.28 16.99
N THR A 334 -19.41 26.99 17.12
CA THR A 334 -19.70 26.33 18.41
C THR A 334 -18.56 25.52 18.99
N GLY A 335 -17.56 25.15 18.16
CA GLY A 335 -16.50 24.22 18.51
C GLY A 335 -16.95 22.75 18.65
N ALA A 336 -18.22 22.45 18.41
CA ALA A 336 -18.77 21.11 18.53
C ALA A 336 -18.20 20.19 17.44
N VAL A 337 -17.96 18.91 17.81
CA VAL A 337 -17.55 17.88 16.86
C VAL A 337 -18.74 17.43 16.04
N ILE A 338 -18.72 17.69 14.73
CA ILE A 338 -19.78 17.35 13.77
C ILE A 338 -19.46 16.09 12.95
N GLY A 339 -18.22 15.59 13.03
CA GLY A 339 -17.82 14.37 12.36
C GLY A 339 -16.42 13.92 12.76
N ARG A 340 -16.10 12.67 12.41
CA ARG A 340 -14.83 12.05 12.73
C ARG A 340 -14.35 11.20 11.55
N ALA A 341 -13.04 11.21 11.27
CA ALA A 341 -12.43 10.33 10.28
C ALA A 341 -11.19 9.65 10.87
N LYS A 342 -11.17 8.33 10.81
CA LYS A 342 -10.04 7.49 11.25
C LYS A 342 -9.05 7.23 10.12
N ASP A 343 -9.57 7.10 8.88
CA ASP A 343 -8.85 6.73 7.68
C ASP A 343 -9.22 7.62 6.48
N LEU A 344 -8.56 7.38 5.34
CA LEU A 344 -8.79 8.15 4.11
C LEU A 344 -10.19 7.93 3.52
N ALA A 345 -10.83 6.78 3.74
CA ALA A 345 -12.16 6.52 3.21
C ALA A 345 -13.19 7.38 3.94
N GLN A 346 -13.16 7.35 5.28
CA GLN A 346 -14.01 8.18 6.13
C GLN A 346 -13.72 9.67 5.94
N MET A 347 -12.44 10.05 5.76
CA MET A 347 -12.07 11.44 5.45
C MET A 347 -12.72 11.90 4.14
N GLN A 348 -12.70 11.09 3.10
CA GLN A 348 -13.32 11.38 1.81
C GLN A 348 -14.84 11.57 1.94
N GLU A 349 -15.52 10.67 2.66
CA GLU A 349 -16.95 10.69 2.89
C GLU A 349 -17.36 11.93 3.70
N MET A 350 -16.65 12.18 4.80
CA MET A 350 -16.93 13.35 5.65
C MET A 350 -16.71 14.67 4.91
N ILE A 351 -15.64 14.83 4.15
CA ILE A 351 -15.40 16.04 3.36
C ILE A 351 -16.54 16.27 2.35
N ALA A 352 -17.10 15.22 1.76
CA ALA A 352 -18.20 15.33 0.81
C ALA A 352 -19.52 15.81 1.46
N THR A 353 -19.70 15.60 2.77
CA THR A 353 -21.00 15.79 3.45
C THR A 353 -21.05 16.92 4.49
N ILE A 354 -19.89 17.38 5.03
CA ILE A 354 -19.85 18.42 6.06
C ILE A 354 -20.34 19.78 5.53
N PRO A 355 -20.89 20.65 6.40
CA PRO A 355 -21.27 22.02 6.04
C PRO A 355 -20.10 22.83 5.48
N ASP A 356 -20.39 23.75 4.53
CA ASP A 356 -19.37 24.57 3.86
C ASP A 356 -18.52 25.39 4.84
N LYS A 357 -19.10 25.96 5.88
CA LYS A 357 -18.37 26.70 6.91
C LYS A 357 -17.30 25.85 7.60
N ALA A 358 -17.63 24.61 7.96
CA ALA A 358 -16.70 23.68 8.60
C ALA A 358 -15.60 23.25 7.62
N PHE A 359 -15.96 22.96 6.36
CA PHE A 359 -15.01 22.66 5.31
C PHE A 359 -14.01 23.80 5.10
N GLU A 360 -14.48 25.03 4.96
CA GLU A 360 -13.65 26.22 4.80
C GLU A 360 -12.75 26.48 6.02
N TYR A 361 -13.26 26.27 7.23
CA TYR A 361 -12.47 26.37 8.46
C TYR A 361 -11.31 25.40 8.45
N HIS A 362 -11.56 24.11 8.20
CA HIS A 362 -10.51 23.10 8.23
C HIS A 362 -9.47 23.24 7.10
N THR A 363 -9.91 23.70 5.93
CA THR A 363 -9.00 23.91 4.79
C THR A 363 -8.15 25.17 4.96
N SER A 364 -8.72 26.28 5.45
CA SER A 364 -7.99 27.53 5.67
C SER A 364 -6.90 27.40 6.74
N GLN A 365 -7.12 26.57 7.75
CA GLN A 365 -6.17 26.30 8.83
C GLN A 365 -5.18 25.17 8.52
N ASN A 366 -5.20 24.60 7.31
CA ASN A 366 -4.39 23.46 6.88
C ASN A 366 -4.54 22.20 7.76
N HIS A 367 -5.66 22.02 8.48
CA HIS A 367 -5.86 20.89 9.37
C HIS A 367 -5.81 19.57 8.61
N LEU A 368 -6.41 19.47 7.41
CA LEU A 368 -6.40 18.27 6.57
C LEU A 368 -4.97 17.87 6.19
N SER A 369 -4.18 18.84 5.69
CA SER A 369 -2.79 18.53 5.28
C SER A 369 -1.91 18.16 6.47
N LYS A 370 -2.06 18.79 7.65
CA LYS A 370 -1.34 18.42 8.87
C LYS A 370 -1.63 16.97 9.28
N TRP A 371 -2.91 16.57 9.27
CA TRP A 371 -3.31 15.21 9.60
C TRP A 371 -2.77 14.17 8.63
N LEU A 372 -2.68 14.48 7.35
CA LEU A 372 -2.09 13.62 6.33
C LEU A 372 -0.56 13.51 6.48
N TYR A 373 0.09 14.65 6.80
CA TYR A 373 1.54 14.66 7.06
C TYR A 373 1.91 13.80 8.26
N SER A 374 1.14 13.86 9.36
CA SER A 374 1.40 13.03 10.56
C SER A 374 1.32 11.52 10.27
N ARG A 375 0.60 11.12 9.23
CA ARG A 375 0.42 9.73 8.77
C ARG A 375 1.38 9.30 7.66
N GLY A 376 2.36 10.12 7.31
CA GLY A 376 3.30 9.81 6.24
C GLY A 376 2.69 9.84 4.82
N LEU A 377 1.52 10.46 4.64
CA LEU A 377 0.83 10.59 3.35
C LEU A 377 1.29 11.87 2.62
N PHE A 378 2.61 12.06 2.53
CA PHE A 378 3.27 13.30 2.12
C PHE A 378 2.81 13.83 0.76
N PRO A 379 2.71 13.01 -0.33
CA PRO A 379 2.29 13.52 -1.63
C PRO A 379 0.85 14.09 -1.62
N LEU A 380 -0.06 13.38 -0.96
CA LEU A 380 -1.45 13.83 -0.84
C LEU A 380 -1.56 15.10 0.01
N ALA A 381 -0.86 15.13 1.15
CA ALA A 381 -0.80 16.29 2.03
C ALA A 381 -0.30 17.55 1.29
N ALA A 382 0.77 17.42 0.51
CA ALA A 382 1.34 18.50 -0.30
C ALA A 382 0.38 18.95 -1.41
N ALA A 383 -0.33 18.03 -2.07
CA ALA A 383 -1.30 18.34 -3.11
C ALA A 383 -2.52 19.12 -2.57
N ILE A 384 -3.00 18.75 -1.37
CA ILE A 384 -4.10 19.47 -0.70
C ILE A 384 -3.63 20.85 -0.23
N ARG A 385 -2.42 20.95 0.36
CA ARG A 385 -1.86 22.22 0.86
C ARG A 385 -1.63 23.25 -0.25
N ARG A 386 -1.27 22.82 -1.48
CA ARG A 386 -1.04 23.72 -2.63
C ARG A 386 -2.32 24.32 -3.20
N GLY A 387 -3.48 23.75 -2.94
CA GLY A 387 -4.78 24.23 -3.41
C GLY A 387 -5.33 25.34 -2.53
N ASN A 388 -4.88 26.58 -2.67
CA ASN A 388 -5.45 27.73 -1.97
C ASN A 388 -6.87 28.05 -2.50
N LYS A 389 -7.76 28.51 -1.59
CA LYS A 389 -9.16 28.93 -1.90
C LYS A 389 -9.25 29.92 -3.07
N SER A 390 -8.21 30.77 -3.26
CA SER A 390 -8.16 31.75 -4.35
C SER A 390 -8.08 31.17 -5.76
N GLN A 391 -7.88 29.86 -5.89
CA GLN A 391 -7.77 29.15 -7.19
C GLN A 391 -9.11 28.57 -7.66
N PHE A 392 -10.14 28.58 -6.82
CA PHE A 392 -11.44 27.97 -7.11
C PHE A 392 -12.54 29.02 -7.13
N ALA A 393 -13.48 28.90 -8.08
CA ALA A 393 -14.59 29.81 -8.21
C ALA A 393 -15.64 29.60 -7.10
N THR A 394 -15.78 28.36 -6.59
CA THR A 394 -16.76 28.00 -5.56
C THR A 394 -16.17 27.08 -4.50
N THR A 395 -16.77 27.09 -3.30
CA THR A 395 -16.44 26.16 -2.22
C THR A 395 -16.67 24.71 -2.64
N GLU A 396 -17.72 24.45 -3.42
CA GLU A 396 -18.03 23.10 -3.91
C GLU A 396 -16.98 22.58 -4.92
N GLU A 397 -16.47 23.44 -5.81
CA GLU A 397 -15.38 23.07 -6.70
C GLU A 397 -14.11 22.69 -5.92
N HIS A 398 -13.77 23.46 -4.88
CA HIS A 398 -12.66 23.14 -3.98
C HIS A 398 -12.87 21.82 -3.23
N ARG A 399 -14.08 21.60 -2.70
CA ARG A 399 -14.50 20.36 -2.03
C ARG A 399 -14.31 19.15 -2.95
N GLN A 400 -14.89 19.24 -4.15
CA GLN A 400 -14.86 18.17 -5.14
C GLN A 400 -13.43 17.84 -5.58
N ARG A 401 -12.56 18.85 -5.69
CA ARG A 401 -11.13 18.62 -5.94
C ARG A 401 -10.47 17.81 -4.83
N ILE A 402 -10.69 18.15 -3.55
CA ILE A 402 -10.07 17.41 -2.44
C ILE A 402 -10.60 15.98 -2.38
N VAL A 403 -11.92 15.79 -2.54
CA VAL A 403 -12.55 14.46 -2.60
C VAL A 403 -11.93 13.61 -3.73
N ASN A 404 -11.77 14.19 -4.92
CA ASN A 404 -11.16 13.51 -6.06
C ASN A 404 -9.67 13.21 -5.83
N LEU A 405 -8.91 14.12 -5.20
CA LEU A 405 -7.51 13.88 -4.86
C LEU A 405 -7.35 12.71 -3.88
N ILE A 406 -8.20 12.63 -2.86
CA ILE A 406 -8.19 11.52 -1.89
C ILE A 406 -8.59 10.22 -2.61
N LYS A 407 -9.62 10.23 -3.44
CA LYS A 407 -10.06 9.07 -4.23
C LYS A 407 -8.95 8.55 -5.13
N ASP A 408 -8.34 9.44 -5.92
CA ASP A 408 -7.26 9.09 -6.85
C ASP A 408 -6.04 8.53 -6.10
N TYR A 409 -5.73 9.12 -4.94
CA TYR A 409 -4.62 8.66 -4.10
C TYR A 409 -4.90 7.28 -3.48
N ARG A 410 -6.12 7.00 -3.01
CA ARG A 410 -6.52 5.67 -2.51
C ARG A 410 -6.44 4.61 -3.60
N ILE A 411 -6.92 4.92 -4.80
CA ILE A 411 -6.79 4.03 -5.97
C ILE A 411 -5.31 3.77 -6.27
N LEU A 412 -4.47 4.81 -6.24
CA LEU A 412 -3.04 4.67 -6.49
C LEU A 412 -2.33 3.78 -5.46
N LEU A 413 -2.64 3.94 -4.17
CA LEU A 413 -2.07 3.08 -3.11
C LEU A 413 -2.43 1.60 -3.30
N GLY A 414 -3.61 1.31 -3.84
CA GLY A 414 -4.09 -0.05 -4.12
C GLY A 414 -3.55 -0.64 -5.43
N GLN A 415 -2.97 0.18 -6.30
CA GLN A 415 -2.46 -0.27 -7.58
C GLN A 415 -1.14 -1.06 -7.43
N GLY A 416 -1.00 -2.16 -8.19
CA GLY A 416 0.23 -2.99 -8.21
C GLY A 416 0.53 -3.76 -6.93
N VAL A 417 -0.33 -3.67 -5.95
CA VAL A 417 -0.19 -4.30 -4.63
C VAL A 417 -1.15 -5.47 -4.52
N VAL A 418 -0.66 -6.61 -4.02
CA VAL A 418 -1.51 -7.68 -3.51
C VAL A 418 -1.84 -7.34 -2.06
N ALA A 419 -2.98 -6.72 -1.85
CA ALA A 419 -3.42 -6.36 -0.51
C ALA A 419 -3.83 -7.60 0.28
N ARG A 420 -3.58 -7.60 1.59
CA ARG A 420 -4.21 -8.57 2.49
C ARG A 420 -5.68 -8.15 2.68
N PHE A 421 -6.59 -9.10 2.50
CA PHE A 421 -8.00 -8.83 2.72
C PHE A 421 -8.30 -8.69 4.21
N ASP A 422 -8.91 -7.59 4.58
CA ASP A 422 -9.37 -7.33 5.93
C ASP A 422 -10.84 -6.85 5.88
N THR A 423 -11.70 -7.44 6.69
CA THR A 423 -13.15 -7.20 6.64
C THR A 423 -13.57 -5.78 7.02
N GLU A 424 -12.72 -5.07 7.79
CA GLU A 424 -13.03 -3.73 8.28
C GLU A 424 -12.47 -2.63 7.35
N THR A 425 -11.31 -2.91 6.73
CA THR A 425 -10.56 -1.91 5.96
C THR A 425 -10.65 -2.11 4.45
N TYR A 426 -11.19 -3.26 3.98
CA TYR A 426 -11.32 -3.52 2.54
C TYR A 426 -12.28 -2.55 1.87
N SER A 427 -11.87 -1.98 0.76
CA SER A 427 -12.64 -0.98 0.01
C SER A 427 -12.55 -1.21 -1.50
N ASP A 428 -13.43 -0.54 -2.23
CA ASP A 428 -13.48 -0.51 -3.71
C ASP A 428 -12.22 0.06 -4.38
N ALA A 429 -11.36 0.73 -3.62
CA ALA A 429 -10.07 1.24 -4.11
C ALA A 429 -9.00 0.16 -4.29
N VAL A 430 -9.19 -1.04 -3.70
CA VAL A 430 -8.23 -2.14 -3.78
C VAL A 430 -8.48 -2.94 -5.06
N ALA A 431 -7.54 -2.86 -6.00
CA ALA A 431 -7.66 -3.56 -7.28
C ALA A 431 -7.39 -5.08 -7.17
N PHE A 432 -6.48 -5.50 -6.26
CA PHE A 432 -6.12 -6.90 -6.11
C PHE A 432 -5.88 -7.26 -4.64
N ALA A 433 -6.65 -8.20 -4.10
CA ALA A 433 -6.50 -8.65 -2.72
C ALA A 433 -6.42 -10.17 -2.60
N ARG A 434 -5.82 -10.67 -1.50
CA ARG A 434 -5.82 -12.08 -1.15
C ARG A 434 -6.53 -12.33 0.18
N ILE A 435 -7.30 -13.40 0.21
CA ILE A 435 -7.94 -13.98 1.39
C ILE A 435 -7.15 -15.24 1.77
N GLY A 436 -6.63 -15.32 2.99
CA GLY A 436 -5.76 -16.41 3.45
C GLY A 436 -4.27 -16.13 3.30
N GLU A 437 -3.45 -17.10 3.75
CA GLU A 437 -1.98 -16.97 3.81
C GLU A 437 -1.26 -17.90 2.83
N GLY A 438 -2.00 -18.80 2.17
CA GLY A 438 -1.47 -19.78 1.22
C GLY A 438 -1.00 -19.18 -0.11
N SER A 439 -0.70 -20.04 -1.07
CA SER A 439 -0.31 -19.64 -2.43
C SER A 439 -1.52 -19.07 -3.18
N LEU A 440 -1.27 -18.10 -4.05
CA LEU A 440 -2.27 -17.54 -4.97
C LEU A 440 -2.51 -18.42 -6.21
N GLY A 441 -1.67 -19.44 -6.43
CA GLY A 441 -1.64 -20.21 -7.68
C GLY A 441 -1.06 -19.41 -8.85
N GLY A 442 -0.98 -20.06 -10.00
CA GLY A 442 -0.29 -19.53 -11.17
C GLY A 442 -0.99 -18.34 -11.80
N LYS A 443 -2.25 -18.50 -12.22
CA LYS A 443 -3.01 -17.44 -12.89
C LYS A 443 -3.09 -16.16 -12.04
N ALA A 444 -3.33 -16.29 -10.74
CA ALA A 444 -3.43 -15.11 -9.87
C ALA A 444 -2.09 -14.41 -9.68
N ARG A 445 -0.96 -15.14 -9.61
CA ARG A 445 0.37 -14.54 -9.59
C ARG A 445 0.66 -13.79 -10.88
N GLY A 446 0.31 -14.36 -12.04
CA GLY A 446 0.43 -13.69 -13.33
C GLY A 446 -0.38 -12.41 -13.40
N LEU A 447 -1.65 -12.41 -12.95
CA LEU A 447 -2.49 -11.21 -12.89
C LEU A 447 -1.93 -10.14 -11.95
N ALA A 448 -1.44 -10.51 -10.77
CA ALA A 448 -0.81 -9.60 -9.82
C ALA A 448 0.47 -8.98 -10.39
N PHE A 449 1.29 -9.77 -11.08
CA PHE A 449 2.48 -9.31 -11.77
C PHE A 449 2.14 -8.31 -12.89
N MET A 450 1.13 -8.63 -13.74
CA MET A 450 0.67 -7.71 -14.78
C MET A 450 0.12 -6.40 -14.20
N ASN A 451 -0.61 -6.45 -13.09
CA ASN A 451 -1.09 -5.25 -12.39
C ASN A 451 0.08 -4.36 -11.93
N SER A 452 1.15 -4.95 -11.40
CA SER A 452 2.39 -4.23 -11.05
C SER A 452 3.10 -3.66 -12.27
N MET A 453 3.16 -4.43 -13.36
CA MET A 453 3.77 -4.02 -14.63
C MET A 453 3.09 -2.78 -15.23
N LEU A 454 1.75 -2.77 -15.31
CA LEU A 454 0.97 -1.64 -15.86
C LEU A 454 1.26 -0.33 -15.12
N LEU A 455 1.60 -0.39 -13.84
CA LEU A 455 1.98 0.79 -13.06
C LEU A 455 3.40 1.28 -13.35
N LYS A 456 4.30 0.35 -13.54
CA LYS A 456 5.72 0.64 -13.78
C LYS A 456 5.95 1.27 -15.16
N HIS A 457 5.13 0.86 -16.13
CA HIS A 457 5.24 1.25 -17.54
C HIS A 457 4.16 2.24 -17.98
N ARG A 458 3.94 3.31 -17.23
CA ARG A 458 2.95 4.36 -17.54
C ARG A 458 3.16 5.07 -18.88
N GLN A 459 4.33 4.96 -19.50
CA GLN A 459 4.57 5.47 -20.85
C GLN A 459 3.64 4.87 -21.91
N TYR A 460 3.02 3.73 -21.63
CA TYR A 460 2.02 3.11 -22.51
C TYR A 460 0.58 3.57 -22.26
N ASP A 461 0.34 4.41 -21.25
CA ASP A 461 -0.96 5.05 -20.99
C ASP A 461 -1.09 6.34 -21.82
N LYS A 462 -1.10 6.17 -23.16
CA LYS A 462 -1.01 7.26 -24.14
C LYS A 462 -2.37 7.85 -24.55
N HIS A 463 -3.46 7.19 -24.18
CA HIS A 463 -4.79 7.51 -24.68
C HIS A 463 -5.63 8.21 -23.60
N ASP A 464 -5.94 9.47 -23.79
CA ASP A 464 -6.60 10.32 -22.77
C ASP A 464 -7.98 9.79 -22.31
N ASN A 465 -8.70 9.02 -23.13
CA ASN A 465 -10.04 8.51 -22.85
C ASN A 465 -10.12 6.98 -22.66
N LEU A 466 -8.96 6.32 -22.51
CA LEU A 466 -8.88 4.88 -22.41
C LEU A 466 -8.01 4.49 -21.22
N ARG A 467 -8.42 3.49 -20.48
CA ARG A 467 -7.67 2.97 -19.33
C ARG A 467 -7.37 1.49 -19.51
N ILE A 468 -6.09 1.14 -19.44
CA ILE A 468 -5.63 -0.25 -19.41
C ILE A 468 -5.51 -0.66 -17.92
N MET A 469 -6.26 -1.68 -17.52
CA MET A 469 -6.30 -2.11 -16.11
C MET A 469 -6.60 -3.60 -15.98
N ILE A 470 -6.16 -4.20 -14.88
CA ILE A 470 -6.66 -5.51 -14.45
C ILE A 470 -8.00 -5.30 -13.75
N PRO A 471 -9.06 -6.04 -14.09
CA PRO A 471 -10.33 -5.97 -13.38
C PRO A 471 -10.14 -6.32 -11.90
N ARG A 472 -10.91 -5.67 -11.04
CA ARG A 472 -10.82 -5.89 -9.59
C ARG A 472 -10.97 -7.37 -9.25
N SER A 473 -10.02 -7.89 -8.48
CA SER A 473 -9.90 -9.32 -8.21
C SER A 473 -9.61 -9.59 -6.74
N VAL A 474 -10.27 -10.60 -6.19
CA VAL A 474 -9.95 -11.16 -4.88
C VAL A 474 -9.59 -12.63 -5.05
N VAL A 475 -8.52 -13.08 -4.41
CA VAL A 475 -8.02 -14.44 -4.54
C VAL A 475 -8.14 -15.17 -3.21
N ILE A 476 -8.88 -16.27 -3.18
CA ILE A 476 -8.87 -17.21 -2.07
C ILE A 476 -7.62 -18.08 -2.22
N ALA A 477 -6.72 -17.99 -1.25
CA ALA A 477 -5.45 -18.72 -1.27
C ALA A 477 -5.63 -20.23 -0.97
N THR A 478 -4.60 -21.02 -1.28
CA THR A 478 -4.65 -22.50 -1.24
C THR A 478 -4.86 -23.09 0.16
N ASP A 479 -4.57 -22.35 1.22
CA ASP A 479 -4.80 -22.80 2.61
C ASP A 479 -6.28 -23.05 2.90
N TYR A 480 -7.19 -22.25 2.31
CA TYR A 480 -8.62 -22.47 2.41
C TYR A 480 -9.11 -23.71 1.64
N PHE A 481 -8.45 -24.07 0.54
CA PHE A 481 -8.72 -25.34 -0.14
C PHE A 481 -8.34 -26.52 0.75
N ASP A 482 -7.13 -26.51 1.33
CA ASP A 482 -6.67 -27.55 2.25
C ASP A 482 -7.60 -27.66 3.48
N GLU A 483 -8.04 -26.53 4.02
CA GLU A 483 -8.99 -26.47 5.14
C GLU A 483 -10.36 -27.05 4.75
N PHE A 484 -10.87 -26.69 3.57
CA PHE A 484 -12.15 -27.18 3.05
C PHE A 484 -12.12 -28.71 2.87
N ILE A 485 -11.10 -29.25 2.22
CA ILE A 485 -10.94 -30.71 2.03
C ILE A 485 -10.86 -31.42 3.38
N ARG A 486 -10.09 -30.90 4.33
CA ARG A 486 -9.92 -31.50 5.66
C ARG A 486 -11.19 -31.46 6.48
N ASN A 487 -11.86 -30.30 6.57
CA ASN A 487 -13.03 -30.11 7.43
C ASN A 487 -14.25 -30.92 6.97
N ASN A 488 -14.35 -31.20 5.67
CA ASN A 488 -15.43 -32.01 5.10
C ASN A 488 -15.03 -33.47 4.85
N GLY A 489 -13.79 -33.87 5.20
CA GLY A 489 -13.34 -35.26 5.07
C GLY A 489 -13.22 -35.76 3.63
N LEU A 490 -13.09 -34.87 2.63
CA LEU A 490 -13.19 -35.19 1.19
C LEU A 490 -11.99 -35.96 0.60
N LYS A 491 -11.00 -36.35 1.41
CA LYS A 491 -9.81 -37.08 0.92
C LYS A 491 -10.13 -38.44 0.30
N TYR A 492 -11.24 -39.05 0.66
CA TYR A 492 -11.64 -40.37 0.10
C TYR A 492 -11.96 -40.30 -1.41
N ILE A 493 -12.32 -39.11 -1.95
CA ILE A 493 -12.59 -38.92 -3.37
C ILE A 493 -11.35 -39.18 -4.24
N ILE A 494 -10.16 -39.00 -3.67
CA ILE A 494 -8.88 -39.29 -4.35
C ILE A 494 -8.67 -40.80 -4.55
N SER A 495 -9.15 -41.63 -3.62
CA SER A 495 -8.88 -43.07 -3.56
C SER A 495 -9.96 -43.94 -4.19
N GLN A 496 -11.10 -43.36 -4.59
CA GLN A 496 -12.22 -44.09 -5.15
C GLN A 496 -12.60 -43.54 -6.54
N GLU A 497 -13.25 -44.39 -7.36
CA GLU A 497 -13.78 -43.96 -8.65
C GLU A 497 -15.18 -43.40 -8.49
N PHE A 498 -15.33 -42.07 -8.61
CA PHE A 498 -16.58 -41.34 -8.66
C PHE A 498 -16.78 -40.72 -10.04
N SER A 499 -18.04 -40.59 -10.47
CA SER A 499 -18.38 -39.76 -11.63
C SER A 499 -18.16 -38.26 -11.31
N ASP A 500 -18.02 -37.44 -12.34
CA ASP A 500 -17.82 -36.00 -12.19
C ASP A 500 -19.04 -35.33 -11.54
N GLU A 501 -20.26 -35.86 -11.81
CA GLU A 501 -21.55 -35.44 -11.20
C GLU A 501 -21.57 -35.72 -9.69
N GLU A 502 -21.12 -36.91 -9.29
CA GLU A 502 -21.05 -37.28 -7.86
C GLU A 502 -20.04 -36.40 -7.11
N ILE A 503 -18.87 -36.15 -7.69
CA ILE A 503 -17.86 -35.27 -7.16
C ILE A 503 -18.42 -33.84 -7.00
N LEU A 504 -19.04 -33.32 -8.05
CA LEU A 504 -19.65 -31.99 -8.00
C LEU A 504 -20.70 -31.87 -6.91
N SER A 505 -21.61 -32.86 -6.83
CA SER A 505 -22.66 -32.90 -5.81
C SER A 505 -22.12 -32.91 -4.41
N GLU A 506 -21.08 -33.73 -4.13
CA GLU A 506 -20.43 -33.83 -2.82
C GLU A 506 -19.76 -32.51 -2.41
N PHE A 507 -19.02 -31.88 -3.34
CA PHE A 507 -18.40 -30.58 -3.07
C PHE A 507 -19.42 -29.48 -2.86
N VAL A 508 -20.47 -29.40 -3.66
CA VAL A 508 -21.51 -28.37 -3.54
C VAL A 508 -22.31 -28.52 -2.25
N SER A 509 -22.52 -29.74 -1.74
CA SER A 509 -23.17 -29.98 -0.45
C SER A 509 -22.28 -29.70 0.77
N SER A 510 -20.95 -29.72 0.60
CA SER A 510 -19.96 -29.48 1.65
C SER A 510 -19.97 -28.04 2.16
N THR A 511 -19.46 -27.84 3.39
CA THR A 511 -19.51 -26.55 4.08
C THR A 511 -18.18 -25.77 3.93
N ILE A 512 -18.28 -24.53 3.49
CA ILE A 512 -17.14 -23.59 3.45
C ILE A 512 -16.82 -23.11 4.89
N PRO A 513 -15.53 -22.94 5.27
CA PRO A 513 -15.13 -22.39 6.58
C PRO A 513 -15.83 -21.06 6.90
N VAL A 514 -16.33 -20.92 8.14
CA VAL A 514 -17.11 -19.74 8.58
C VAL A 514 -16.36 -18.44 8.42
N LYS A 515 -15.04 -18.47 8.66
CA LYS A 515 -14.17 -17.29 8.46
C LYS A 515 -14.21 -16.83 7.01
N LEU A 516 -14.03 -17.76 6.05
CA LEU A 516 -14.07 -17.46 4.62
C LEU A 516 -15.44 -16.92 4.19
N GLN A 517 -16.54 -17.49 4.71
CA GLN A 517 -17.89 -16.98 4.42
C GLN A 517 -18.04 -15.51 4.85
N ARG A 518 -17.49 -15.13 6.01
CA ARG A 518 -17.53 -13.76 6.55
C ARG A 518 -16.71 -12.80 5.69
N GLU A 519 -15.51 -13.21 5.27
CA GLU A 519 -14.65 -12.45 4.38
C GLU A 519 -15.29 -12.24 3.00
N LEU A 520 -15.89 -13.28 2.42
CA LEU A 520 -16.62 -13.18 1.15
C LEU A 520 -17.88 -12.32 1.25
N LYS A 521 -18.59 -12.36 2.39
CA LYS A 521 -19.73 -11.47 2.63
C LYS A 521 -19.30 -9.99 2.69
N ALA A 522 -18.16 -9.69 3.30
CA ALA A 522 -17.60 -8.34 3.31
C ALA A 522 -17.18 -7.88 1.90
N TYR A 523 -16.60 -8.77 1.11
CA TYR A 523 -16.25 -8.50 -0.29
C TYR A 523 -17.47 -8.15 -1.14
N ILE A 524 -18.55 -8.94 -1.04
CA ILE A 524 -19.77 -8.76 -1.84
C ILE A 524 -20.38 -7.36 -1.66
N LYS A 525 -20.29 -6.76 -0.47
CA LYS A 525 -20.77 -5.39 -0.20
C LYS A 525 -20.12 -4.31 -1.08
N THR A 526 -18.94 -4.59 -1.60
CA THR A 526 -18.20 -3.66 -2.45
C THR A 526 -18.38 -3.93 -3.95
N VAL A 527 -19.11 -4.99 -4.32
CA VAL A 527 -19.32 -5.44 -5.70
C VAL A 527 -20.61 -4.85 -6.26
N SER A 528 -20.58 -4.42 -7.52
CA SER A 528 -21.73 -3.89 -8.26
C SER A 528 -21.85 -4.49 -9.67
N THR A 529 -21.04 -5.50 -10.00
CA THR A 529 -20.96 -6.12 -11.33
C THR A 529 -20.97 -7.63 -11.22
N PRO A 530 -21.29 -8.37 -12.29
CA PRO A 530 -21.14 -9.82 -12.34
C PRO A 530 -19.73 -10.27 -12.02
N LEU A 531 -19.58 -11.49 -11.49
CA LEU A 531 -18.28 -12.06 -11.10
C LEU A 531 -17.93 -13.29 -11.91
N ALA A 532 -16.66 -13.42 -12.27
CA ALA A 532 -16.05 -14.65 -12.78
C ALA A 532 -15.27 -15.33 -11.65
N VAL A 533 -15.63 -16.56 -11.33
CA VAL A 533 -15.00 -17.42 -10.32
C VAL A 533 -14.14 -18.44 -11.05
N ARG A 534 -12.81 -18.30 -10.92
CA ARG A 534 -11.85 -18.99 -11.78
C ARG A 534 -10.83 -19.77 -10.96
N SER A 535 -10.40 -20.89 -11.50
CA SER A 535 -9.28 -21.67 -10.95
C SER A 535 -7.96 -20.92 -11.02
N SER A 536 -7.10 -21.16 -10.06
CA SER A 536 -5.71 -20.74 -10.04
C SER A 536 -4.86 -21.81 -9.33
N SER A 537 -4.55 -22.88 -10.05
CA SER A 537 -3.78 -23.98 -9.50
C SER A 537 -2.29 -23.61 -9.48
N LYS A 538 -1.51 -24.35 -8.66
CA LYS A 538 -0.06 -24.19 -8.57
C LYS A 538 0.64 -24.57 -9.89
N LEU A 539 0.07 -25.51 -10.63
CA LEU A 539 0.64 -26.08 -11.84
C LEU A 539 0.27 -25.30 -13.11
N GLU A 540 -0.75 -24.44 -13.08
CA GLU A 540 -1.24 -23.70 -14.25
C GLU A 540 -0.20 -22.77 -14.92
N ASP A 541 0.84 -22.35 -14.19
CA ASP A 541 1.96 -21.56 -14.71
C ASP A 541 3.25 -22.37 -14.91
N SER A 542 3.14 -23.69 -14.98
CA SER A 542 4.32 -24.50 -15.29
C SER A 542 4.80 -24.18 -16.71
N HIS A 543 6.03 -23.69 -16.84
CA HIS A 543 6.67 -23.41 -18.12
C HIS A 543 6.85 -24.65 -19.02
N TYR A 544 6.76 -25.81 -18.43
CA TYR A 544 7.00 -27.08 -19.13
C TYR A 544 5.74 -27.82 -19.52
N GLN A 545 4.61 -27.57 -18.87
CA GLN A 545 3.34 -28.26 -19.08
C GLN A 545 2.17 -27.27 -18.90
N PRO A 546 1.54 -26.77 -19.97
CA PRO A 546 0.43 -25.82 -19.86
C PRO A 546 -0.86 -26.51 -19.38
N PHE A 547 -1.39 -26.11 -18.22
CA PHE A 547 -2.67 -26.55 -17.66
C PHE A 547 -3.86 -25.68 -18.09
N ALA A 548 -3.76 -24.97 -19.22
CA ALA A 548 -4.83 -24.08 -19.67
C ALA A 548 -6.09 -24.82 -20.08
N GLY A 549 -7.27 -24.41 -19.55
CA GLY A 549 -8.56 -24.97 -19.94
C GLY A 549 -8.96 -26.29 -19.29
N ILE A 550 -8.19 -26.80 -18.33
CA ILE A 550 -8.47 -28.06 -17.65
C ILE A 550 -9.47 -27.89 -16.51
N TYR A 551 -9.37 -26.77 -15.77
CA TYR A 551 -10.24 -26.48 -14.63
C TYR A 551 -11.34 -25.48 -15.02
N SER A 552 -12.47 -25.56 -14.30
CA SER A 552 -13.69 -24.81 -14.61
C SER A 552 -13.61 -23.32 -14.24
N THR A 553 -14.39 -22.51 -14.97
CA THR A 553 -14.61 -21.08 -14.68
C THR A 553 -16.12 -20.81 -14.69
N TYR A 554 -16.67 -20.39 -13.56
CA TYR A 554 -18.08 -20.06 -13.44
C TYR A 554 -18.29 -18.55 -13.43
N MET A 555 -19.24 -18.06 -14.23
CA MET A 555 -19.68 -16.67 -14.18
C MET A 555 -21.01 -16.58 -13.46
N ILE A 556 -21.13 -15.66 -12.50
CA ILE A 556 -22.35 -15.44 -11.71
C ILE A 556 -22.87 -14.02 -11.95
N PRO A 557 -24.20 -13.84 -12.08
CA PRO A 557 -24.81 -12.52 -12.19
C PRO A 557 -24.64 -11.74 -10.89
N TYR A 558 -24.69 -10.42 -10.99
CA TYR A 558 -24.79 -9.56 -9.81
C TYR A 558 -26.23 -9.57 -9.27
N VAL A 559 -26.36 -9.58 -7.96
CA VAL A 559 -27.66 -9.56 -7.26
C VAL A 559 -27.55 -8.62 -6.06
N ASP A 560 -28.49 -7.69 -5.92
CA ASP A 560 -28.50 -6.72 -4.79
C ASP A 560 -28.66 -7.38 -3.42
N ASN A 561 -29.33 -8.55 -3.35
CA ASN A 561 -29.47 -9.29 -2.12
C ASN A 561 -28.17 -9.99 -1.74
N GLU A 562 -27.49 -9.50 -0.68
CA GLU A 562 -26.19 -10.01 -0.21
C GLU A 562 -26.19 -11.52 0.08
N ASP A 563 -27.26 -12.05 0.68
CA ASP A 563 -27.33 -13.48 1.05
C ASP A 563 -27.55 -14.36 -0.18
N GLN A 564 -28.27 -13.87 -1.18
CA GLN A 564 -28.43 -14.58 -2.46
C GLN A 564 -27.12 -14.55 -3.24
N MET A 565 -26.46 -13.39 -3.32
CA MET A 565 -25.15 -13.23 -3.97
C MET A 565 -24.10 -14.14 -3.33
N LEU A 566 -24.06 -14.19 -1.98
CA LEU A 566 -23.17 -15.08 -1.25
C LEU A 566 -23.42 -16.55 -1.59
N ARG A 567 -24.70 -16.99 -1.64
CA ARG A 567 -25.04 -18.37 -2.01
C ARG A 567 -24.55 -18.74 -3.42
N LEU A 568 -24.72 -17.85 -4.39
CA LEU A 568 -24.23 -18.06 -5.76
C LEU A 568 -22.70 -18.17 -5.76
N LEU A 569 -22.02 -17.25 -5.08
CA LEU A 569 -20.56 -17.23 -5.00
C LEU A 569 -20.00 -18.48 -4.34
N LEU A 570 -20.57 -18.91 -3.21
CA LEU A 570 -20.15 -20.14 -2.52
C LEU A 570 -20.34 -21.39 -3.37
N LYS A 571 -21.46 -21.48 -4.13
CA LYS A 571 -21.67 -22.58 -5.07
C LYS A 571 -20.60 -22.59 -6.16
N ALA A 572 -20.29 -21.45 -6.76
CA ALA A 572 -19.27 -21.33 -7.78
C ALA A 572 -17.86 -21.70 -7.26
N VAL A 573 -17.47 -21.22 -6.05
CA VAL A 573 -16.19 -21.57 -5.41
C VAL A 573 -16.07 -23.07 -5.19
N LYS A 574 -17.12 -23.71 -4.65
CA LYS A 574 -17.14 -25.16 -4.41
C LYS A 574 -17.06 -25.95 -5.72
N SER A 575 -17.70 -25.48 -6.78
CA SER A 575 -17.65 -26.11 -8.11
C SER A 575 -16.24 -25.99 -8.73
N VAL A 576 -15.54 -24.85 -8.52
CA VAL A 576 -14.13 -24.73 -8.92
C VAL A 576 -13.25 -25.70 -8.14
N TYR A 577 -13.47 -25.85 -6.83
CA TYR A 577 -12.75 -26.85 -6.04
C TYR A 577 -13.00 -28.28 -6.52
N ALA A 578 -14.23 -28.61 -6.88
CA ALA A 578 -14.59 -29.94 -7.42
C ALA A 578 -13.85 -30.27 -8.73
N SER A 579 -13.64 -29.25 -9.60
CA SER A 579 -13.01 -29.43 -10.92
C SER A 579 -11.58 -29.97 -10.87
N VAL A 580 -10.89 -29.89 -9.73
CA VAL A 580 -9.58 -30.53 -9.51
C VAL A 580 -9.66 -32.04 -9.69
N TYR A 581 -10.79 -32.62 -9.32
CA TYR A 581 -10.98 -34.07 -9.24
C TYR A 581 -11.80 -34.65 -10.41
N PHE A 582 -12.20 -33.83 -11.39
CA PHE A 582 -12.92 -34.31 -12.57
C PHE A 582 -12.04 -35.22 -13.44
N ALA A 583 -12.68 -36.10 -14.23
CA ALA A 583 -12.00 -37.08 -15.06
C ALA A 583 -10.96 -36.46 -16.00
N SER A 584 -11.26 -35.32 -16.60
CA SER A 584 -10.33 -34.57 -17.46
C SER A 584 -9.09 -34.12 -16.71
N SER A 585 -9.24 -33.57 -15.48
CA SER A 585 -8.15 -33.13 -14.62
C SER A 585 -7.30 -34.30 -14.15
N ARG A 586 -7.94 -35.40 -13.73
CA ARG A 586 -7.25 -36.63 -13.30
C ARG A 586 -6.44 -37.24 -14.42
N ALA A 587 -7.01 -37.35 -15.62
CA ALA A 587 -6.31 -37.90 -16.80
C ALA A 587 -5.08 -37.07 -17.15
N TYR A 588 -5.20 -35.73 -17.10
CA TYR A 588 -4.10 -34.85 -17.40
C TYR A 588 -2.97 -34.92 -16.34
N LEU A 589 -3.33 -34.88 -15.05
CA LEU A 589 -2.36 -35.00 -13.96
C LEU A 589 -1.61 -36.35 -14.02
N SER A 590 -2.30 -37.44 -14.31
CA SER A 590 -1.69 -38.76 -14.47
C SER A 590 -0.69 -38.81 -15.65
N SER A 591 -1.00 -38.12 -16.75
CA SER A 591 -0.11 -38.03 -17.92
C SER A 591 1.13 -37.16 -17.67
N SER A 592 1.06 -36.23 -16.73
CA SER A 592 2.13 -35.28 -16.40
C SER A 592 3.04 -35.71 -15.24
N GLN A 593 2.87 -36.92 -14.71
CA GLN A 593 3.62 -37.50 -13.56
C GLN A 593 3.44 -36.69 -12.25
N ASN A 594 2.42 -35.83 -12.17
CA ASN A 594 2.07 -35.09 -10.95
C ASN A 594 1.07 -35.88 -10.11
N LEU A 595 1.25 -35.83 -8.78
CA LEU A 595 0.31 -36.48 -7.87
C LEU A 595 -0.90 -35.57 -7.62
N ILE A 596 -2.10 -36.11 -7.82
CA ILE A 596 -3.37 -35.39 -7.57
C ILE A 596 -3.49 -34.91 -6.11
N SER A 597 -2.86 -35.63 -5.18
CA SER A 597 -2.85 -35.32 -3.75
C SER A 597 -2.00 -34.08 -3.41
N GLU A 598 -1.11 -33.67 -4.32
CA GLU A 598 -0.24 -32.49 -4.16
C GLU A 598 -0.83 -31.25 -4.84
N GLU A 599 -1.88 -31.42 -5.66
CA GLU A 599 -2.53 -30.30 -6.33
C GLU A 599 -3.35 -29.50 -5.33
N LYS A 600 -3.12 -28.19 -5.36
CA LYS A 600 -3.79 -27.20 -4.48
C LYS A 600 -4.41 -26.10 -5.32
N MET A 601 -5.66 -25.79 -5.00
CA MET A 601 -6.43 -24.84 -5.76
C MET A 601 -6.63 -23.53 -5.00
N ALA A 602 -6.13 -22.42 -5.55
CA ALA A 602 -6.60 -21.08 -5.22
C ALA A 602 -7.75 -20.69 -6.17
N VAL A 603 -8.60 -19.77 -5.72
CA VAL A 603 -9.75 -19.32 -6.52
C VAL A 603 -9.69 -17.82 -6.72
N ILE A 604 -9.70 -17.38 -7.98
CA ILE A 604 -9.79 -15.96 -8.35
C ILE A 604 -11.28 -15.61 -8.46
N ILE A 605 -11.71 -14.60 -7.75
CA ILE A 605 -13.02 -13.96 -7.90
C ILE A 605 -12.75 -12.61 -8.54
N GLN A 606 -13.16 -12.43 -9.78
CA GLN A 606 -12.84 -11.27 -10.62
C GLN A 606 -14.11 -10.62 -11.16
N GLU A 607 -14.18 -9.29 -11.14
CA GLU A 607 -15.27 -8.55 -11.77
C GLU A 607 -15.26 -8.75 -13.29
N VAL A 608 -16.43 -9.01 -13.87
CA VAL A 608 -16.57 -9.15 -15.31
C VAL A 608 -16.69 -7.76 -15.93
N CYS A 609 -15.83 -7.48 -16.92
CA CYS A 609 -15.95 -6.26 -17.70
C CYS A 609 -17.04 -6.42 -18.78
N GLY A 610 -17.86 -5.39 -18.96
CA GLY A 610 -18.92 -5.43 -19.95
C GLY A 610 -19.99 -4.37 -19.71
N THR A 611 -21.04 -4.46 -20.47
CA THR A 611 -22.22 -3.61 -20.36
C THR A 611 -23.49 -4.48 -20.39
N GLU A 612 -24.51 -4.02 -19.69
CA GLU A 612 -25.82 -4.64 -19.74
C GLU A 612 -26.56 -4.20 -21.00
N GLN A 613 -27.12 -5.21 -21.71
CA GLN A 613 -28.03 -4.98 -22.84
C GLN A 613 -29.11 -6.07 -22.82
N ASN A 614 -30.37 -5.70 -22.73
CA ASN A 614 -31.53 -6.60 -22.79
C ASN A 614 -31.47 -7.75 -21.75
N GLY A 615 -31.00 -7.47 -20.52
CA GLY A 615 -30.86 -8.48 -19.45
C GLY A 615 -29.65 -9.41 -19.61
N LEU A 616 -28.76 -9.11 -20.55
CA LEU A 616 -27.51 -9.80 -20.80
C LEU A 616 -26.32 -8.91 -20.49
N PHE A 617 -25.23 -9.48 -20.01
CA PHE A 617 -24.01 -8.77 -19.70
C PHE A 617 -22.83 -9.34 -20.49
N PHE A 618 -22.12 -8.49 -21.23
CA PHE A 618 -20.99 -8.88 -22.08
C PHE A 618 -20.14 -7.67 -22.48
N PRO A 619 -18.82 -7.86 -22.72
CA PRO A 619 -17.95 -6.82 -23.30
C PRO A 619 -18.24 -6.62 -24.79
N THR A 620 -17.89 -5.47 -25.34
CA THR A 620 -18.01 -5.23 -26.79
C THR A 620 -17.20 -6.26 -27.58
N PHE A 621 -16.01 -6.58 -27.11
CA PHE A 621 -15.19 -7.67 -27.63
C PHE A 621 -14.25 -8.20 -26.52
N SER A 622 -13.69 -9.37 -26.78
CA SER A 622 -12.67 -10.01 -25.97
C SER A 622 -11.62 -10.63 -26.89
N GLY A 623 -10.45 -10.97 -26.34
CA GLY A 623 -9.41 -11.56 -27.18
C GLY A 623 -8.27 -12.18 -26.40
N VAL A 624 -7.37 -12.83 -27.12
CA VAL A 624 -6.10 -13.36 -26.63
C VAL A 624 -4.98 -12.93 -27.55
N ALA A 625 -3.97 -12.27 -26.98
CA ALA A 625 -2.77 -11.87 -27.70
C ALA A 625 -1.56 -12.70 -27.26
N ARG A 626 -0.66 -12.99 -28.19
CA ARG A 626 0.59 -13.73 -27.95
C ARG A 626 1.73 -12.98 -28.63
N SER A 627 2.87 -12.88 -27.95
CA SER A 627 4.06 -12.21 -28.48
C SER A 627 4.75 -12.97 -29.60
N ILE A 628 4.46 -14.27 -29.76
CA ILE A 628 5.00 -15.10 -30.84
C ILE A 628 3.86 -15.62 -31.68
N ASN A 629 3.97 -15.38 -32.98
CA ASN A 629 3.12 -15.97 -34.00
C ASN A 629 3.77 -17.24 -34.56
N TYR A 630 3.26 -18.41 -34.15
CA TYR A 630 3.80 -19.69 -34.60
C TYR A 630 3.42 -20.03 -36.07
N TYR A 631 2.43 -19.36 -36.62
CA TYR A 631 1.91 -19.60 -37.97
C TYR A 631 1.77 -18.26 -38.68
N PRO A 632 2.88 -17.61 -39.05
CA PRO A 632 2.86 -16.34 -39.78
C PRO A 632 2.23 -16.51 -41.18
N ILE A 633 1.46 -15.52 -41.62
CA ILE A 633 0.76 -15.54 -42.91
C ILE A 633 1.26 -14.35 -43.73
N GLY A 634 1.66 -14.61 -44.97
CA GLY A 634 2.12 -13.60 -45.90
C GLY A 634 3.38 -12.89 -45.45
N ASP A 635 3.30 -11.60 -45.16
CA ASP A 635 4.43 -10.75 -44.76
C ASP A 635 4.67 -10.77 -43.23
N GLU A 636 3.91 -11.55 -42.49
CA GLU A 636 4.06 -11.62 -41.02
C GLU A 636 5.35 -12.31 -40.61
N ALA A 637 6.00 -11.84 -39.55
CA ALA A 637 7.11 -12.52 -38.88
C ALA A 637 6.66 -13.13 -37.54
N PRO A 638 7.35 -14.14 -37.03
CA PRO A 638 7.04 -14.73 -35.72
C PRO A 638 7.01 -13.69 -34.59
N GLU A 639 7.87 -12.69 -34.62
CA GLU A 639 8.04 -11.65 -33.59
C GLU A 639 6.94 -10.58 -33.63
N ASP A 640 6.16 -10.51 -34.73
CA ASP A 640 5.05 -9.54 -34.87
C ASP A 640 3.89 -9.84 -33.93
N GLY A 641 3.90 -11.04 -33.32
CA GLY A 641 2.82 -11.48 -32.44
C GLY A 641 1.53 -11.84 -33.21
N VAL A 642 0.54 -12.32 -32.48
CA VAL A 642 -0.78 -12.65 -33.05
C VAL A 642 -1.86 -12.36 -32.00
N CYS A 643 -3.01 -11.87 -32.48
CA CYS A 643 -4.19 -11.64 -31.66
C CYS A 643 -5.41 -12.34 -32.26
N ASN A 644 -6.19 -13.02 -31.42
CA ASN A 644 -7.50 -13.57 -31.73
C ASN A 644 -8.56 -12.78 -30.96
N VAL A 645 -9.57 -12.25 -31.66
CA VAL A 645 -10.64 -11.44 -31.08
C VAL A 645 -12.01 -11.98 -31.44
N ALA A 646 -12.95 -11.79 -30.52
CA ALA A 646 -14.37 -12.15 -30.71
C ALA A 646 -15.25 -11.08 -30.05
N MET A 647 -16.45 -10.87 -30.57
CA MET A 647 -17.49 -10.10 -29.91
C MET A 647 -18.04 -10.91 -28.71
N GLY A 648 -18.32 -10.24 -27.58
CA GLY A 648 -18.86 -10.88 -26.40
C GLY A 648 -17.81 -11.47 -25.47
N LEU A 649 -18.21 -12.44 -24.63
CA LEU A 649 -17.35 -13.05 -23.63
C LEU A 649 -16.24 -13.92 -24.22
N GLY A 650 -15.06 -13.88 -23.61
CA GLY A 650 -13.82 -14.46 -24.11
C GLY A 650 -13.73 -15.99 -24.10
N LYS A 651 -14.70 -16.69 -23.53
CA LYS A 651 -14.71 -18.16 -23.52
C LYS A 651 -14.66 -18.74 -24.95
N LEU A 652 -15.34 -18.10 -25.90
CA LEU A 652 -15.29 -18.50 -27.30
C LEU A 652 -13.86 -18.49 -27.87
N VAL A 653 -13.03 -17.52 -27.46
CA VAL A 653 -11.63 -17.42 -27.90
C VAL A 653 -10.78 -18.52 -27.28
N VAL A 654 -11.02 -18.83 -26.01
CA VAL A 654 -10.26 -19.83 -25.24
C VAL A 654 -10.59 -21.25 -25.70
N ASP A 655 -11.86 -21.54 -25.94
CA ASP A 655 -12.33 -22.87 -26.33
C ASP A 655 -12.10 -23.18 -27.83
N GLY A 656 -11.45 -22.28 -28.58
CA GLY A 656 -11.12 -22.48 -29.98
C GLY A 656 -12.31 -22.32 -30.94
N GLY A 657 -13.32 -21.53 -30.58
CA GLY A 657 -14.43 -21.16 -31.44
C GLY A 657 -14.00 -20.28 -32.61
N ARG A 658 -14.97 -19.94 -33.48
CA ARG A 658 -14.70 -19.04 -34.60
C ARG A 658 -14.41 -17.63 -34.13
N THR A 659 -13.15 -17.23 -34.21
CA THR A 659 -12.62 -15.90 -33.80
C THR A 659 -11.91 -15.26 -34.96
N LEU A 660 -11.77 -13.94 -34.94
CA LEU A 660 -10.99 -13.24 -35.94
C LEU A 660 -9.52 -13.21 -35.54
N ARG A 661 -8.62 -13.65 -36.43
CA ARG A 661 -7.17 -13.62 -36.21
C ARG A 661 -6.54 -12.46 -36.94
N PHE A 662 -5.69 -11.66 -36.27
CA PHE A 662 -4.89 -10.61 -36.93
C PHE A 662 -3.49 -10.52 -36.33
N SER A 663 -2.54 -9.98 -37.10
CA SER A 663 -1.24 -9.56 -36.61
C SER A 663 -1.33 -8.10 -36.15
N PRO A 664 -0.87 -7.74 -34.92
CA PRO A 664 -0.87 -6.36 -34.41
C PRO A 664 -0.08 -5.41 -35.33
N ARG A 665 0.95 -5.91 -36.01
CA ARG A 665 1.76 -5.14 -36.98
C ARG A 665 1.04 -4.87 -38.28
N TYR A 666 0.18 -5.79 -38.70
CA TYR A 666 -0.55 -5.69 -39.98
C TYR A 666 -2.08 -5.81 -39.78
N PRO A 667 -2.70 -4.94 -38.94
CA PRO A 667 -4.09 -5.13 -38.53
C PRO A 667 -5.11 -5.08 -39.67
N GLN A 668 -4.73 -4.44 -40.79
CA GLN A 668 -5.59 -4.35 -41.97
C GLN A 668 -5.56 -5.60 -42.87
N LYS A 669 -4.54 -6.47 -42.72
CA LYS A 669 -4.37 -7.70 -43.52
C LYS A 669 -4.96 -8.90 -42.77
N VAL A 670 -6.28 -9.01 -42.75
CA VAL A 670 -6.99 -10.13 -42.13
C VAL A 670 -7.44 -11.12 -43.21
N LEU A 671 -6.92 -12.36 -43.20
CA LEU A 671 -7.23 -13.37 -44.19
C LEU A 671 -8.74 -13.70 -44.22
N GLN A 672 -9.39 -13.81 -43.07
CA GLN A 672 -10.80 -14.19 -42.95
C GLN A 672 -11.76 -13.14 -43.54
N THR A 673 -11.32 -11.90 -43.75
CA THR A 673 -12.10 -10.81 -44.34
C THR A 673 -11.57 -10.34 -45.70
N SER A 674 -10.63 -11.11 -46.31
CA SER A 674 -10.00 -10.75 -47.56
C SER A 674 -10.96 -10.88 -48.76
N THR A 675 -11.94 -11.77 -48.68
CA THR A 675 -13.04 -11.85 -49.65
C THR A 675 -14.40 -11.99 -48.97
N PRO A 676 -15.50 -11.59 -49.61
CA PRO A 676 -16.83 -11.73 -49.03
C PRO A 676 -17.20 -13.18 -48.65
N GLU A 677 -16.80 -14.16 -49.45
CA GLU A 677 -17.07 -15.58 -49.22
C GLU A 677 -16.36 -16.08 -47.95
N LEU A 678 -15.09 -15.71 -47.78
CA LEU A 678 -14.33 -16.03 -46.55
C LEU A 678 -14.95 -15.36 -45.34
N ALA A 679 -15.33 -14.09 -45.42
CA ALA A 679 -15.95 -13.38 -44.33
C ALA A 679 -17.28 -14.00 -43.88
N LEU A 680 -18.11 -14.46 -44.84
CA LEU A 680 -19.36 -15.12 -44.49
C LEU A 680 -19.18 -16.54 -43.91
N ARG A 681 -18.09 -17.24 -44.27
CA ARG A 681 -17.80 -18.60 -43.85
C ARG A 681 -17.01 -18.66 -42.54
N ASP A 682 -15.95 -17.85 -42.41
CA ASP A 682 -14.88 -18.05 -41.41
C ASP A 682 -14.91 -17.03 -40.28
N THR A 683 -15.80 -16.04 -40.30
CA THR A 683 -15.95 -15.10 -39.20
C THR A 683 -16.89 -15.66 -38.12
N GLN A 684 -16.89 -15.03 -36.96
CA GLN A 684 -17.70 -15.36 -35.82
C GLN A 684 -19.20 -15.32 -36.17
N ASN A 685 -19.95 -16.36 -35.79
CA ASN A 685 -21.39 -16.49 -36.05
C ASN A 685 -22.26 -16.63 -34.81
N GLU A 686 -21.67 -16.69 -33.65
CA GLU A 686 -22.35 -16.72 -32.33
C GLU A 686 -21.63 -15.84 -31.34
N VAL A 687 -22.34 -15.26 -30.37
CA VAL A 687 -21.78 -14.46 -29.27
C VAL A 687 -22.17 -15.06 -27.94
N LEU A 688 -21.24 -15.16 -27.02
CA LEU A 688 -21.50 -15.57 -25.65
C LEU A 688 -21.74 -14.34 -24.75
N ALA A 689 -22.82 -14.40 -23.97
CA ALA A 689 -23.21 -13.38 -23.00
C ALA A 689 -23.64 -14.03 -21.68
N LEU A 690 -23.48 -13.34 -20.56
CA LEU A 690 -23.96 -13.78 -19.26
C LEU A 690 -25.40 -13.30 -19.06
N SER A 691 -26.32 -14.22 -18.70
CA SER A 691 -27.66 -13.87 -18.25
C SER A 691 -27.59 -13.20 -16.85
N LEU A 692 -28.30 -12.09 -16.69
CA LEU A 692 -28.40 -11.40 -15.39
C LEU A 692 -29.53 -11.95 -14.49
N GLN A 693 -30.16 -13.04 -14.88
CA GLN A 693 -31.19 -13.71 -14.08
C GLN A 693 -30.58 -14.75 -13.14
N PRO A 694 -30.61 -14.53 -11.81
CA PRO A 694 -29.96 -15.41 -10.84
C PRO A 694 -30.50 -16.84 -10.82
N GLU A 695 -31.76 -17.02 -11.21
CA GLU A 695 -32.48 -18.32 -11.25
C GLU A 695 -31.93 -19.25 -12.35
N GLU A 696 -31.27 -18.68 -13.36
CA GLU A 696 -30.66 -19.44 -14.44
C GLU A 696 -29.32 -20.04 -14.07
N PHE A 697 -28.66 -19.55 -13.00
CA PHE A 697 -27.37 -20.08 -12.58
C PHE A 697 -27.46 -21.51 -12.08
N ARG A 698 -26.66 -22.39 -12.68
CA ARG A 698 -26.57 -23.81 -12.33
C ARG A 698 -25.12 -24.23 -12.12
N THR A 699 -24.92 -25.07 -11.10
CA THR A 699 -23.66 -25.81 -10.95
C THR A 699 -23.68 -26.97 -11.94
N SER A 700 -22.70 -27.06 -12.82
CA SER A 700 -22.58 -28.09 -13.87
C SER A 700 -21.10 -28.38 -14.14
N ILE A 701 -20.80 -29.58 -14.61
CA ILE A 701 -19.47 -29.93 -15.12
C ILE A 701 -19.11 -29.02 -16.31
N ASP A 702 -20.06 -28.80 -17.21
CA ASP A 702 -19.94 -27.81 -18.26
C ASP A 702 -20.28 -26.41 -17.73
N ASP A 703 -19.25 -25.62 -17.51
CA ASP A 703 -19.35 -24.24 -17.00
C ASP A 703 -19.95 -23.27 -18.03
N ALA A 704 -20.02 -23.66 -19.32
CA ALA A 704 -20.65 -22.87 -20.39
C ALA A 704 -22.18 -22.86 -20.30
N VAL A 705 -22.78 -23.73 -19.51
CA VAL A 705 -24.25 -23.79 -19.32
C VAL A 705 -24.86 -22.51 -18.80
N ASN A 706 -24.06 -21.73 -18.08
CA ASN A 706 -24.46 -20.45 -17.52
C ASN A 706 -24.34 -19.27 -18.50
N LEU A 707 -23.89 -19.51 -19.74
CA LEU A 707 -23.76 -18.52 -20.78
C LEU A 707 -24.84 -18.67 -21.85
N ARG A 708 -25.42 -17.56 -22.27
CA ARG A 708 -26.35 -17.50 -23.39
C ARG A 708 -25.57 -17.39 -24.70
N ARG A 709 -25.95 -18.21 -25.68
CA ARG A 709 -25.48 -18.16 -27.07
C ARG A 709 -26.44 -17.33 -27.90
N LEU A 710 -25.96 -16.25 -28.51
CA LEU A 710 -26.73 -15.37 -29.37
C LEU A 710 -26.33 -15.61 -30.80
N ASP A 711 -27.33 -15.75 -31.68
CA ASP A 711 -27.12 -15.88 -33.12
C ASP A 711 -26.94 -14.51 -33.81
N ILE A 712 -26.62 -14.50 -35.11
CA ILE A 712 -26.37 -13.28 -35.86
C ILE A 712 -27.60 -12.35 -35.93
N ALA A 713 -28.82 -12.88 -35.90
CA ALA A 713 -30.03 -12.06 -35.93
C ALA A 713 -30.19 -11.28 -34.59
N GLN A 714 -29.97 -11.95 -33.47
CA GLN A 714 -29.99 -11.36 -32.13
C GLN A 714 -28.85 -10.36 -31.93
N ILE A 715 -27.65 -10.64 -32.47
CA ILE A 715 -26.51 -9.76 -32.44
C ILE A 715 -26.78 -8.44 -33.19
N ALA A 716 -27.55 -8.49 -34.28
CA ALA A 716 -27.87 -7.31 -35.08
C ALA A 716 -28.62 -6.24 -34.28
N GLU A 717 -29.37 -6.61 -33.25
CA GLU A 717 -30.15 -5.72 -32.38
C GLU A 717 -29.31 -5.10 -31.26
N LEU A 718 -28.10 -5.62 -31.02
CA LEU A 718 -27.22 -5.16 -29.94
C LEU A 718 -26.52 -3.85 -30.32
N ARG A 719 -26.47 -2.88 -29.38
CA ARG A 719 -25.80 -1.58 -29.60
C ARG A 719 -24.32 -1.72 -29.93
N ASN A 720 -23.66 -2.71 -29.36
CA ASN A 720 -22.22 -2.94 -29.55
C ASN A 720 -21.88 -3.51 -30.95
N SER A 721 -22.85 -4.08 -31.66
CA SER A 721 -22.66 -4.62 -33.04
C SER A 721 -22.12 -3.59 -34.00
N ARG A 722 -22.49 -2.32 -33.86
CA ARG A 722 -22.03 -1.19 -34.72
C ARG A 722 -20.52 -0.98 -34.71
N PHE A 723 -19.83 -1.39 -33.64
CA PHE A 723 -18.37 -1.19 -33.53
C PHE A 723 -17.55 -2.30 -34.20
N VAL A 724 -18.12 -3.52 -34.29
CA VAL A 724 -17.40 -4.71 -34.72
C VAL A 724 -18.01 -5.41 -35.95
N CYS A 725 -19.24 -5.06 -36.37
CA CYS A 725 -19.91 -5.67 -37.49
C CYS A 725 -19.85 -4.81 -38.73
N SER A 726 -19.75 -5.48 -39.86
CA SER A 726 -20.06 -4.98 -41.22
C SER A 726 -21.40 -5.56 -41.69
N VAL A 727 -21.89 -5.16 -42.86
CA VAL A 727 -23.15 -5.59 -43.44
C VAL A 727 -22.88 -6.29 -44.77
N TRP A 728 -23.43 -7.46 -44.96
CA TRP A 728 -23.45 -8.16 -46.24
C TRP A 728 -24.58 -7.58 -47.11
N ASP A 729 -24.19 -6.89 -48.20
CA ASP A 729 -25.07 -6.41 -49.25
C ASP A 729 -25.18 -7.50 -50.32
N ARG A 730 -26.33 -8.18 -50.30
CA ARG A 730 -26.57 -9.30 -51.21
C ARG A 730 -26.75 -8.88 -52.67
N GLU A 731 -27.24 -7.65 -52.92
CA GLU A 731 -27.51 -7.16 -54.27
C GLU A 731 -26.19 -6.81 -54.98
N ASN A 732 -25.24 -6.28 -54.25
CA ASN A 732 -23.93 -5.89 -54.80
C ASN A 732 -22.82 -6.91 -54.51
N GLU A 733 -23.13 -8.03 -53.88
CA GLU A 733 -22.18 -9.10 -53.49
C GLU A 733 -20.92 -8.56 -52.77
N ARG A 734 -21.13 -7.57 -51.88
CA ARG A 734 -20.04 -6.92 -51.15
C ARG A 734 -20.33 -6.79 -49.67
N ILE A 735 -19.23 -6.66 -48.89
CA ILE A 735 -19.32 -6.30 -47.50
C ILE A 735 -19.18 -4.79 -47.36
N SER A 736 -20.18 -4.14 -46.76
CA SER A 736 -20.15 -2.71 -46.44
C SER A 736 -19.80 -2.53 -44.96
N ASP A 737 -18.83 -1.65 -44.67
CA ASP A 737 -18.40 -1.35 -43.31
C ASP A 737 -19.26 -0.21 -42.69
N SER A 738 -20.27 0.30 -43.42
CA SER A 738 -21.22 1.29 -42.88
C SER A 738 -22.19 0.62 -41.89
N PRO A 739 -22.28 1.06 -40.65
CA PRO A 739 -23.22 0.49 -39.66
C PRO A 739 -24.68 0.81 -39.95
N PHE A 740 -24.96 1.73 -40.89
CA PHE A 740 -26.32 2.18 -41.26
C PHE A 740 -26.90 1.39 -42.43
N ASP A 741 -26.09 0.60 -43.15
CA ASP A 741 -26.58 -0.17 -44.26
C ASP A 741 -27.49 -1.32 -43.80
N ARG A 742 -28.46 -1.66 -44.66
CA ARG A 742 -29.39 -2.76 -44.42
C ARG A 742 -28.84 -4.05 -45.00
N GLY A 743 -28.96 -5.14 -44.24
CA GLY A 743 -28.49 -6.45 -44.68
C GLY A 743 -28.10 -7.37 -43.53
N ARG A 744 -27.57 -8.53 -43.84
CA ARG A 744 -27.09 -9.47 -42.82
C ARG A 744 -25.80 -8.96 -42.16
N LYS A 745 -25.77 -8.91 -40.84
CA LYS A 745 -24.54 -8.55 -40.11
C LYS A 745 -23.47 -9.64 -40.23
N VAL A 746 -22.22 -9.23 -40.30
CA VAL A 746 -21.02 -10.07 -40.37
C VAL A 746 -20.00 -9.48 -39.38
N ILE A 747 -19.44 -10.25 -38.48
CA ILE A 747 -18.49 -9.75 -37.46
C ILE A 747 -17.10 -9.70 -38.05
N THR A 748 -16.67 -8.53 -38.55
CA THR A 748 -15.42 -8.35 -39.31
C THR A 748 -14.35 -7.59 -38.53
N PHE A 749 -14.71 -6.85 -37.47
CA PHE A 749 -13.81 -5.88 -36.83
C PHE A 749 -13.18 -4.83 -37.76
N ASN A 750 -13.66 -4.67 -38.98
CA ASN A 750 -13.09 -3.72 -39.95
C ASN A 750 -13.05 -2.28 -39.42
N ASN A 751 -14.09 -1.84 -38.67
CA ASN A 751 -14.11 -0.51 -38.10
C ASN A 751 -12.92 -0.26 -37.15
N ILE A 752 -12.52 -1.26 -36.39
CA ILE A 752 -11.40 -1.22 -35.46
C ILE A 752 -10.08 -1.42 -36.23
N LEU A 753 -9.94 -2.50 -36.99
CA LEU A 753 -8.66 -2.92 -37.55
C LEU A 753 -8.27 -2.18 -38.82
N LYS A 754 -9.25 -1.87 -39.69
CA LYS A 754 -9.02 -1.21 -41.00
C LYS A 754 -9.08 0.32 -40.88
N TYR A 755 -10.03 0.85 -40.10
CA TYR A 755 -10.25 2.29 -39.98
C TYR A 755 -9.74 2.89 -38.66
N ASN A 756 -9.18 2.06 -37.79
CA ASN A 756 -8.56 2.47 -36.52
C ASN A 756 -9.48 3.34 -35.62
N THR A 757 -10.78 3.02 -35.59
CA THR A 757 -11.74 3.76 -34.76
C THR A 757 -11.50 3.52 -33.25
N PHE A 758 -10.78 2.48 -32.94
CA PHE A 758 -10.26 2.15 -31.61
C PHE A 758 -8.83 1.60 -31.79
N PRO A 759 -7.82 2.06 -31.00
CA PRO A 759 -6.40 1.76 -31.21
C PRO A 759 -6.00 0.36 -30.71
N LEU A 760 -6.77 -0.67 -31.02
CA LEU A 760 -6.58 -2.03 -30.49
C LEU A 760 -5.21 -2.61 -30.86
N ALA A 761 -4.77 -2.47 -32.09
CA ALA A 761 -3.49 -3.03 -32.54
C ALA A 761 -2.30 -2.38 -31.81
N GLU A 762 -2.34 -1.07 -31.62
CA GLU A 762 -1.32 -0.33 -30.87
C GLU A 762 -1.28 -0.74 -29.40
N ILE A 763 -2.43 -0.82 -28.72
CA ILE A 763 -2.53 -1.27 -27.33
C ILE A 763 -1.98 -2.68 -27.15
N VAL A 764 -2.36 -3.60 -28.05
CA VAL A 764 -1.86 -4.98 -28.01
C VAL A 764 -0.35 -5.02 -28.18
N THR A 765 0.19 -4.24 -29.12
CA THR A 765 1.64 -4.13 -29.33
C THR A 765 2.35 -3.63 -28.07
N ASP A 766 1.85 -2.56 -27.46
CA ASP A 766 2.42 -1.97 -26.26
C ASP A 766 2.42 -2.98 -25.07
N ILE A 767 1.31 -3.68 -24.86
CA ILE A 767 1.21 -4.70 -23.79
C ILE A 767 2.18 -5.88 -24.05
N LEU A 768 2.31 -6.33 -25.30
CA LEU A 768 3.22 -7.42 -25.66
C LEU A 768 4.68 -7.01 -25.49
N HIS A 769 5.04 -5.79 -25.87
CA HIS A 769 6.38 -5.22 -25.65
C HIS A 769 6.71 -5.11 -24.17
N MET A 770 5.82 -4.50 -23.38
CA MET A 770 5.97 -4.37 -21.95
C MET A 770 6.18 -5.75 -21.27
N GLY A 771 5.39 -6.75 -21.67
CA GLY A 771 5.54 -8.12 -21.17
C GLY A 771 6.87 -8.75 -21.53
N ALA A 772 7.38 -8.52 -22.75
CA ALA A 772 8.66 -9.05 -23.21
C ALA A 772 9.84 -8.43 -22.44
N GLU A 773 9.81 -7.12 -22.22
CA GLU A 773 10.83 -6.39 -21.45
C GLU A 773 10.93 -6.88 -19.99
N GLU A 774 9.81 -7.00 -19.29
CA GLU A 774 9.78 -7.35 -17.87
C GLU A 774 10.04 -8.84 -17.60
N MET A 775 9.54 -9.72 -18.47
CA MET A 775 9.76 -11.16 -18.31
C MET A 775 11.16 -11.62 -18.77
N ARG A 776 11.89 -10.76 -19.48
CA ARG A 776 13.23 -11.07 -20.04
C ARG A 776 13.28 -12.44 -20.74
N MET A 777 12.21 -12.81 -21.42
CA MET A 777 12.14 -14.06 -22.14
C MET A 777 12.87 -13.97 -23.47
N PRO A 778 13.75 -14.91 -23.83
CA PRO A 778 14.34 -14.95 -25.17
C PRO A 778 13.24 -15.02 -26.22
N SER A 779 13.49 -14.36 -27.39
CA SER A 779 12.69 -14.51 -28.60
C SER A 779 12.44 -16.00 -28.86
N GLY A 780 11.20 -16.48 -28.72
CA GLY A 780 10.86 -17.89 -28.90
C GLY A 780 10.04 -18.54 -27.77
N ARG A 781 9.83 -17.88 -26.62
CA ARG A 781 8.97 -18.42 -25.55
C ARG A 781 7.61 -17.73 -25.50
N ARG A 782 6.56 -18.52 -25.23
CA ARG A 782 5.18 -18.08 -25.15
C ARG A 782 5.03 -17.07 -24.01
N ILE A 783 4.67 -15.82 -24.33
CA ILE A 783 3.92 -15.00 -23.41
C ILE A 783 2.44 -15.33 -23.71
N CYS A 784 1.92 -16.34 -23.06
CA CYS A 784 0.49 -16.43 -22.90
C CYS A 784 0.16 -15.35 -21.87
N CYS A 785 -0.58 -14.31 -22.24
CA CYS A 785 -1.40 -13.63 -21.27
C CYS A 785 -2.21 -14.75 -20.59
N PRO A 786 -1.97 -15.11 -19.30
CA PRO A 786 -2.68 -16.22 -18.72
C PRO A 786 -4.13 -15.84 -18.73
N SER A 787 -4.88 -16.49 -19.61
CA SER A 787 -6.35 -16.62 -19.61
C SER A 787 -7.16 -15.39 -19.15
N CYS A 788 -6.79 -14.17 -19.53
CA CYS A 788 -7.73 -13.07 -19.55
C CYS A 788 -8.47 -13.14 -20.90
N GLY A 789 -9.61 -13.80 -20.94
CA GLY A 789 -10.54 -13.68 -22.06
C GLY A 789 -11.11 -12.25 -22.20
N GLN A 790 -10.36 -11.23 -21.80
CA GLN A 790 -10.77 -9.84 -21.89
C GLN A 790 -9.52 -8.98 -22.08
N ILE A 791 -9.38 -8.40 -23.26
CA ILE A 791 -8.55 -7.21 -23.47
C ILE A 791 -9.48 -6.03 -23.22
N ILE A 792 -9.19 -5.27 -22.22
CA ILE A 792 -9.52 -3.88 -21.83
C ILE A 792 -9.66 -3.75 -20.36
#